data_2307db66a723372c7d8516f158f92d78
#
_entry.id   2307db66a723372c7d8516f158f92d78
#
_cell.length_a   1.000
_cell.length_b   1.000
_cell.length_c   1.000
_cell.angle_alpha   90.00
_cell.angle_beta   90.00
_cell.angle_gamma   90.00
#
_symmetry.space_group_name_H-M   'P 1'
#
loop_
_entity.id
_entity.type
_entity.pdbx_description
1 polymer ?
#
loop_
_entity_poly.entity_id
_entity_poly.type
_entity_poly.pdbx_seq_one_letter_code
_entity_poly.pdbx_strand_id
1 'polypeptide(L)'
;MQDSIIIKGARVHNLKNIDVEIPRNTMTVITGISGSGKSSLAFDTIYAEGQRRYVESLSSYARMFLGQMEKPDVDSIDGLSPAISIDQKTTSKNPRSTVGTVTEIYDYLRLLWARIGVPHCPKCGKEIRQQSVDQIIDQLMALPQGARMQVLAPVIRGRKGEYQKVFEDARRSGFVRVRVDGSIYDLSEDIKPDKNLKHTIEIVVDRLVVKPDIVRRLTDSVETATRLSGGLVVIDRLGAGEELTFSQNYACPDCGISIEELTPRMFSFNNPYGACPTCDGLGMKMEVDPERVVPNGRLSLNQGALKASGFQTMDENSISRTYMRAMSEKYGWSLDTPWDELPKSARKMILYGTGTETLDVRFSWEGGKHKPRPFEGIIPNLQRRYMDNFTTQASKEDIEACMSAIPCAACRGRRLKKEMLAVTVGGKNIAEFCELSIADALNFVEGLELTEKERQIADLILKEIRSRLRFLQNVGLEYLTLSRSSGTLSGGESQRIRLATQIGSSLMGVLYVLDEPSIGLHQRDNDKLLATLKRLRDLGNTLIVVEHDEDTMLAADCIVDVGPGADVHGGEIIAVGTAREIMECKDSLTGQYLSGARRIPVPAVRRKGSGNVLRVLGARENNLKNVDVDIPLGTFTVVTGVSGSGKSSLVNEVLYKALAARLNGARDRAGKHDGLQGLEHLDKVIAIDQSPIGRTPRSNPATYTGLFGDIRELFSKTQDAKARGYGPGRFSFNVRGGRCESCSGDGLIKIEMHFLPDIYVPCDVCKGKRYNRETLEVKYKDKNIHEVLDMTVAEALPFFENLSKIRKKLQTLYDVGLSYVKLGQSSTTLSGGEAQRVKLATELARKATGRTIYILDEPTTGLHAYDVHKLIEVLQKLVDGGNTVVVIEHNLDVIKTADYVIDLGPEGGDRGGNVVACGTPEEVAEAEGSHTGRYLKKILRRDREREEAGL
;
A
#
# COMPACT_ATOMS: atom_id res chain seq x y z
N MET A 1 -7.09 43.62 0.42
CA MET A 1 -7.42 42.26 0.01
C MET A 1 -8.71 41.90 0.68
N GLN A 2 -9.57 41.16 0.02
CA GLN A 2 -10.79 40.66 0.66
C GLN A 2 -10.40 39.75 1.82
N ASP A 3 -10.99 39.96 2.99
CA ASP A 3 -10.63 39.20 4.21
C ASP A 3 -11.41 37.87 4.31
N SER A 4 -12.32 37.63 3.37
CA SER A 4 -13.20 36.45 3.34
C SER A 4 -13.30 35.85 1.93
N ILE A 5 -13.60 34.55 1.85
CA ILE A 5 -14.08 33.87 0.66
C ILE A 5 -15.60 33.93 0.72
N ILE A 6 -16.23 34.59 -0.25
CA ILE A 6 -17.68 34.79 -0.31
C ILE A 6 -18.24 33.92 -1.43
N ILE A 7 -19.09 32.97 -1.07
CA ILE A 7 -19.77 32.04 -1.98
C ILE A 7 -21.24 32.43 -2.03
N LYS A 8 -21.80 32.60 -3.24
CA LYS A 8 -23.23 32.93 -3.43
C LYS A 8 -23.87 31.94 -4.40
N GLY A 9 -25.00 31.43 -4.00
CA GLY A 9 -25.86 30.63 -4.83
C GLY A 9 -25.27 29.26 -5.22
N ALA A 10 -24.60 28.55 -4.31
CA ALA A 10 -24.05 27.22 -4.61
C ALA A 10 -25.16 26.15 -4.65
N ARG A 11 -25.23 25.43 -5.80
CA ARG A 11 -26.26 24.44 -6.14
C ARG A 11 -25.68 23.09 -6.58
N VAL A 12 -24.40 22.86 -6.33
CA VAL A 12 -23.73 21.61 -6.76
C VAL A 12 -24.32 20.43 -5.97
N HIS A 13 -24.69 19.36 -6.66
CA HIS A 13 -25.31 18.15 -6.13
C HIS A 13 -26.56 18.43 -5.27
N ASN A 14 -26.48 18.23 -3.96
CA ASN A 14 -27.61 18.43 -3.04
C ASN A 14 -27.64 19.80 -2.35
N LEU A 15 -26.71 20.71 -2.70
CA LEU A 15 -26.69 22.06 -2.12
C LEU A 15 -27.91 22.88 -2.57
N LYS A 16 -28.59 23.53 -1.63
CA LYS A 16 -29.87 24.24 -1.83
C LYS A 16 -29.69 25.75 -2.01
N ASN A 17 -28.95 26.16 -3.03
CA ASN A 17 -28.71 27.58 -3.35
C ASN A 17 -28.16 28.34 -2.15
N ILE A 18 -27.08 27.82 -1.55
CA ILE A 18 -26.54 28.34 -0.30
C ILE A 18 -25.57 29.49 -0.51
N ASP A 19 -25.61 30.43 0.43
CA ASP A 19 -24.64 31.50 0.58
C ASP A 19 -23.80 31.25 1.83
N VAL A 20 -22.47 31.38 1.73
CA VAL A 20 -21.57 31.20 2.87
C VAL A 20 -20.34 32.10 2.74
N GLU A 21 -19.93 32.64 3.88
CA GLU A 21 -18.72 33.44 4.03
C GLU A 21 -17.71 32.70 4.90
N ILE A 22 -16.48 32.51 4.38
CA ILE A 22 -15.39 31.79 5.04
C ILE A 22 -14.22 32.75 5.23
N PRO A 23 -13.75 33.01 6.47
CA PRO A 23 -12.67 33.90 6.72
C PRO A 23 -11.34 33.35 6.15
N ARG A 24 -10.49 34.23 5.60
CA ARG A 24 -9.16 33.87 5.06
C ARG A 24 -8.12 33.84 6.16
N ASN A 25 -7.03 33.12 5.90
CA ASN A 25 -5.91 32.93 6.84
C ASN A 25 -6.34 32.29 8.16
N THR A 26 -7.42 31.49 8.12
CA THR A 26 -7.99 30.77 9.25
C THR A 26 -8.07 29.28 8.93
N MET A 27 -8.28 28.48 9.97
CA MET A 27 -8.65 27.07 9.86
C MET A 27 -10.17 26.96 10.02
N THR A 28 -10.88 26.75 8.91
CA THR A 28 -12.34 26.56 8.88
C THR A 28 -12.64 25.08 8.74
N VAL A 29 -13.46 24.55 9.64
CA VAL A 29 -13.95 23.17 9.59
C VAL A 29 -15.35 23.16 8.99
N ILE A 30 -15.55 22.36 7.92
CA ILE A 30 -16.87 22.06 7.36
C ILE A 30 -17.32 20.71 7.91
N THR A 31 -18.41 20.71 8.68
CA THR A 31 -18.94 19.53 9.35
C THR A 31 -20.43 19.31 9.05
N GLY A 32 -21.02 18.24 9.63
CA GLY A 32 -22.42 17.85 9.47
C GLY A 32 -22.55 16.35 9.22
N ILE A 33 -23.74 15.82 9.20
CA ILE A 33 -23.99 14.36 9.03
C ILE A 33 -23.51 13.84 7.67
N SER A 34 -23.34 12.51 7.58
CA SER A 34 -22.95 11.87 6.30
C SER A 34 -24.00 12.14 5.21
N GLY A 35 -23.55 12.57 4.02
CA GLY A 35 -24.44 12.92 2.90
C GLY A 35 -25.12 14.30 3.00
N SER A 36 -24.73 15.17 3.95
CA SER A 36 -25.32 16.51 4.09
C SER A 36 -24.88 17.53 3.03
N GLY A 37 -23.81 17.26 2.24
CA GLY A 37 -23.29 18.17 1.21
C GLY A 37 -21.94 18.81 1.52
N LYS A 38 -21.26 18.39 2.58
CA LYS A 38 -19.91 18.91 2.96
C LYS A 38 -18.89 18.86 1.84
N SER A 39 -18.72 17.67 1.26
CA SER A 39 -17.75 17.45 0.17
C SER A 39 -18.17 18.21 -1.10
N SER A 40 -19.48 18.33 -1.37
CA SER A 40 -20.02 19.14 -2.46
C SER A 40 -19.64 20.62 -2.32
N LEU A 41 -19.69 21.16 -1.07
CA LEU A 41 -19.25 22.54 -0.81
C LEU A 41 -17.73 22.67 -0.89
N ALA A 42 -16.97 21.82 -0.17
CA ALA A 42 -15.52 21.94 -0.04
C ALA A 42 -14.78 21.61 -1.36
N PHE A 43 -15.08 20.46 -1.98
CA PHE A 43 -14.34 19.95 -3.12
C PHE A 43 -15.00 20.29 -4.46
N ASP A 44 -16.30 19.99 -4.61
CA ASP A 44 -16.97 20.14 -5.92
C ASP A 44 -17.37 21.60 -6.20
N THR A 45 -17.33 22.49 -5.19
CA THR A 45 -17.60 23.94 -5.36
C THR A 45 -16.33 24.77 -5.15
N ILE A 46 -15.79 24.84 -3.95
CA ILE A 46 -14.68 25.77 -3.60
C ILE A 46 -13.38 25.36 -4.29
N TYR A 47 -12.96 24.12 -4.09
CA TYR A 47 -11.71 23.64 -4.70
C TYR A 47 -11.80 23.57 -6.21
N ALA A 48 -12.92 23.07 -6.77
CA ALA A 48 -13.10 22.96 -8.20
C ALA A 48 -13.01 24.33 -8.90
N GLU A 49 -13.65 25.36 -8.34
CA GLU A 49 -13.57 26.72 -8.88
C GLU A 49 -12.16 27.32 -8.72
N GLY A 50 -11.51 27.12 -7.58
CA GLY A 50 -10.13 27.57 -7.34
C GLY A 50 -9.15 26.95 -8.32
N GLN A 51 -9.26 25.67 -8.57
CA GLN A 51 -8.42 24.95 -9.53
C GLN A 51 -8.75 25.35 -10.97
N ARG A 52 -10.03 25.51 -11.33
CA ARG A 52 -10.44 25.97 -12.66
C ARG A 52 -9.83 27.31 -12.98
N ARG A 53 -9.92 28.32 -12.08
CA ARG A 53 -9.30 29.64 -12.26
C ARG A 53 -7.79 29.58 -12.40
N TYR A 54 -7.14 28.70 -11.61
CA TYR A 54 -5.71 28.50 -11.73
C TYR A 54 -5.33 27.93 -13.10
N VAL A 55 -6.01 26.87 -13.55
CA VAL A 55 -5.79 26.26 -14.88
C VAL A 55 -6.05 27.25 -16.01
N GLU A 56 -7.10 28.10 -15.89
CA GLU A 56 -7.39 29.16 -16.88
C GLU A 56 -6.30 30.21 -16.97
N SER A 57 -5.58 30.45 -15.88
CA SER A 57 -4.44 31.38 -15.87
C SER A 57 -3.20 30.85 -16.59
N LEU A 58 -3.13 29.55 -16.87
CA LEU A 58 -2.00 28.91 -17.54
C LEU A 58 -2.02 29.13 -19.06
N SER A 59 -0.89 28.85 -19.71
CA SER A 59 -0.80 28.90 -21.17
C SER A 59 -1.78 27.96 -21.86
N SER A 60 -2.20 28.29 -23.10
CA SER A 60 -3.10 27.44 -23.90
C SER A 60 -2.55 26.01 -24.07
N TYR A 61 -1.23 25.86 -24.18
CA TYR A 61 -0.57 24.57 -24.28
C TYR A 61 -0.73 23.75 -22.98
N ALA A 62 -0.51 24.34 -21.81
CA ALA A 62 -0.70 23.67 -20.53
C ALA A 62 -2.16 23.27 -20.29
N ARG A 63 -3.13 24.13 -20.67
CA ARG A 63 -4.56 23.83 -20.58
C ARG A 63 -4.99 22.65 -21.44
N MET A 64 -4.36 22.43 -22.60
CA MET A 64 -4.65 21.30 -23.48
C MET A 64 -4.27 19.95 -22.83
N PHE A 65 -3.24 19.92 -21.98
CA PHE A 65 -2.83 18.72 -21.24
C PHE A 65 -3.63 18.50 -19.97
N LEU A 66 -4.06 19.56 -19.27
CA LEU A 66 -4.77 19.46 -17.99
C LEU A 66 -6.30 19.26 -18.17
N GLY A 67 -6.81 19.41 -19.38
CA GLY A 67 -8.23 19.35 -19.69
C GLY A 67 -9.00 20.61 -19.29
N GLN A 68 -10.19 20.77 -19.86
CA GLN A 68 -11.15 21.78 -19.42
C GLN A 68 -11.90 21.26 -18.20
N MET A 69 -11.88 22.01 -17.11
CA MET A 69 -12.70 21.73 -15.92
C MET A 69 -14.08 22.36 -16.10
N GLU A 70 -15.11 21.62 -15.77
CA GLU A 70 -16.48 22.16 -15.74
C GLU A 70 -16.59 23.21 -14.65
N LYS A 71 -17.34 24.30 -14.95
CA LYS A 71 -17.64 25.32 -13.93
C LYS A 71 -18.65 24.73 -12.95
N PRO A 72 -18.40 24.78 -11.62
CA PRO A 72 -19.40 24.39 -10.65
C PRO A 72 -20.67 25.26 -10.75
N ASP A 73 -21.81 24.68 -10.41
CA ASP A 73 -23.09 25.40 -10.39
C ASP A 73 -23.16 26.34 -9.18
N VAL A 74 -22.67 27.54 -9.39
CA VAL A 74 -22.58 28.60 -8.39
C VAL A 74 -22.70 29.96 -9.08
N ASP A 75 -23.37 30.91 -8.44
CA ASP A 75 -23.53 32.26 -9.00
C ASP A 75 -22.19 32.99 -9.01
N SER A 76 -21.52 33.10 -7.85
CA SER A 76 -20.18 33.68 -7.76
C SER A 76 -19.41 33.14 -6.56
N ILE A 77 -18.06 33.12 -6.68
CA ILE A 77 -17.13 32.90 -5.57
C ILE A 77 -16.05 33.98 -5.67
N ASP A 78 -15.96 34.80 -4.63
CA ASP A 78 -14.97 35.87 -4.54
C ASP A 78 -13.93 35.57 -3.45
N GLY A 79 -12.71 36.12 -3.55
CA GLY A 79 -11.66 35.96 -2.56
C GLY A 79 -10.86 34.65 -2.62
N LEU A 80 -11.02 33.82 -3.66
CA LEU A 80 -10.28 32.57 -3.79
C LEU A 80 -8.78 32.80 -4.04
N SER A 81 -7.95 32.03 -3.31
CA SER A 81 -6.52 31.81 -3.59
C SER A 81 -6.30 30.55 -4.44
N PRO A 82 -5.09 30.35 -5.00
CA PRO A 82 -4.73 29.07 -5.60
C PRO A 82 -5.03 27.93 -4.63
N ALA A 83 -5.78 26.93 -5.10
CA ALA A 83 -6.30 25.86 -4.24
C ALA A 83 -5.52 24.55 -4.42
N ILE A 84 -5.21 23.89 -3.31
CA ILE A 84 -4.59 22.55 -3.26
C ILE A 84 -5.52 21.62 -2.47
N SER A 85 -5.86 20.49 -3.08
CA SER A 85 -6.66 19.45 -2.44
C SER A 85 -5.77 18.34 -1.89
N ILE A 86 -6.10 17.88 -0.68
CA ILE A 86 -5.50 16.70 -0.06
C ILE A 86 -6.63 15.74 0.30
N ASP A 87 -7.05 14.99 -0.73
CA ASP A 87 -8.14 14.01 -0.62
C ASP A 87 -7.66 12.62 -0.17
N GLN A 88 -8.63 11.78 0.20
CA GLN A 88 -8.40 10.41 0.64
C GLN A 88 -8.15 9.43 -0.52
N LYS A 89 -8.46 9.84 -1.77
CA LYS A 89 -8.49 8.92 -2.90
C LYS A 89 -7.09 8.47 -3.32
N THR A 90 -6.98 7.14 -3.39
CA THR A 90 -6.03 6.32 -4.11
C THR A 90 -4.56 6.37 -3.70
N THR A 91 -4.18 5.38 -2.91
CA THR A 91 -2.81 4.87 -2.93
C THR A 91 -2.44 4.47 -4.36
N SER A 92 -1.31 4.99 -4.85
CA SER A 92 -0.78 4.55 -6.14
C SER A 92 -0.53 3.04 -6.09
N LYS A 93 -1.18 2.27 -6.96
CA LYS A 93 -0.93 0.83 -7.11
C LYS A 93 0.37 0.52 -7.85
N ASN A 94 1.17 1.53 -8.18
CA ASN A 94 2.45 1.33 -8.84
C ASN A 94 3.44 0.66 -7.87
N PRO A 95 3.93 -0.56 -8.15
CA PRO A 95 4.82 -1.29 -7.26
C PRO A 95 6.20 -0.64 -7.12
N ARG A 96 6.53 0.34 -7.97
CA ARG A 96 7.77 1.11 -7.90
C ARG A 96 7.67 2.32 -6.98
N SER A 97 6.47 2.78 -6.64
CA SER A 97 6.29 3.91 -5.72
C SER A 97 6.54 3.48 -4.28
N THR A 98 7.39 4.22 -3.57
CA THR A 98 7.70 4.05 -2.14
C THR A 98 7.48 5.35 -1.39
N VAL A 99 7.42 5.30 -0.06
CA VAL A 99 7.37 6.50 0.78
C VAL A 99 8.48 7.47 0.38
N GLY A 100 9.72 6.98 0.26
CA GLY A 100 10.87 7.81 -0.13
C GLY A 100 10.74 8.50 -1.48
N THR A 101 10.11 7.84 -2.47
CA THR A 101 9.92 8.46 -3.81
C THR A 101 8.74 9.42 -3.84
N VAL A 102 7.66 9.16 -3.12
CA VAL A 102 6.48 10.04 -3.05
C VAL A 102 6.80 11.33 -2.29
N THR A 103 7.66 11.26 -1.27
CA THR A 103 8.13 12.41 -0.49
C THR A 103 9.32 13.14 -1.12
N GLU A 104 9.81 12.68 -2.27
CA GLU A 104 11.01 13.16 -2.95
C GLU A 104 12.32 13.03 -2.12
N ILE A 105 12.25 12.47 -0.91
CA ILE A 105 13.45 12.27 -0.07
C ILE A 105 14.46 11.39 -0.80
N TYR A 106 13.99 10.37 -1.53
CA TYR A 106 14.85 9.46 -2.28
C TYR A 106 15.69 10.17 -3.35
N ASP A 107 15.22 11.27 -3.91
CA ASP A 107 15.95 12.05 -4.91
C ASP A 107 17.14 12.77 -4.27
N TYR A 108 16.95 13.31 -3.06
CA TYR A 108 18.06 13.88 -2.28
C TYR A 108 19.03 12.81 -1.78
N LEU A 109 18.55 11.62 -1.39
CA LEU A 109 19.42 10.49 -1.01
C LEU A 109 20.31 10.05 -2.18
N ARG A 110 19.75 9.91 -3.39
CA ARG A 110 20.55 9.58 -4.57
C ARG A 110 21.65 10.58 -4.83
N LEU A 111 21.35 11.85 -4.63
CA LEU A 111 22.35 12.93 -4.77
C LEU A 111 23.40 12.84 -3.67
N LEU A 112 23.02 12.61 -2.42
CA LEU A 112 23.93 12.48 -1.29
C LEU A 112 24.91 11.32 -1.48
N TRP A 113 24.39 10.09 -1.77
CA TRP A 113 25.22 8.91 -2.00
C TRP A 113 26.14 9.03 -3.22
N ALA A 114 25.70 9.76 -4.25
CA ALA A 114 26.54 10.02 -5.42
C ALA A 114 27.69 11.02 -5.14
N ARG A 115 27.51 11.94 -4.16
CA ARG A 115 28.48 13.03 -3.92
C ARG A 115 29.47 12.75 -2.80
N ILE A 116 29.02 12.13 -1.71
CA ILE A 116 29.87 11.83 -0.55
C ILE A 116 29.93 10.32 -0.22
N GLY A 117 29.31 9.49 -1.05
CA GLY A 117 29.31 8.03 -0.84
C GLY A 117 30.69 7.43 -1.05
N VAL A 118 31.08 6.54 -0.13
CA VAL A 118 32.34 5.79 -0.19
C VAL A 118 32.06 4.43 -0.82
N PRO A 119 32.58 4.15 -2.02
CA PRO A 119 32.38 2.87 -2.67
C PRO A 119 33.23 1.75 -2.07
N HIS A 120 32.65 0.58 -1.94
CA HIS A 120 33.33 -0.64 -1.47
C HIS A 120 33.22 -1.73 -2.54
N CYS A 121 34.14 -2.68 -2.51
CA CYS A 121 34.09 -3.82 -3.41
C CYS A 121 32.94 -4.77 -3.04
N PRO A 122 32.00 -5.07 -3.95
CA PRO A 122 30.88 -5.94 -3.65
C PRO A 122 31.26 -7.40 -3.38
N LYS A 123 32.52 -7.79 -3.64
CA LYS A 123 33.04 -9.15 -3.36
C LYS A 123 33.83 -9.24 -2.08
N CYS A 124 34.80 -8.36 -1.86
CA CYS A 124 35.73 -8.44 -0.72
C CYS A 124 35.48 -7.37 0.36
N GLY A 125 34.56 -6.41 0.13
CA GLY A 125 34.20 -5.37 1.10
C GLY A 125 35.26 -4.27 1.28
N LYS A 126 36.41 -4.32 0.63
CA LYS A 126 37.44 -3.29 0.73
C LYS A 126 36.95 -1.98 0.15
N GLU A 127 37.30 -0.87 0.79
CA GLU A 127 37.06 0.46 0.28
C GLU A 127 37.79 0.70 -1.04
N ILE A 128 37.11 1.28 -2.01
CA ILE A 128 37.64 1.61 -3.33
C ILE A 128 37.80 3.12 -3.37
N ARG A 129 39.06 3.59 -3.49
CA ARG A 129 39.36 5.01 -3.64
C ARG A 129 39.91 5.29 -5.03
N GLN A 130 39.56 6.43 -5.58
CA GLN A 130 40.20 6.98 -6.75
C GLN A 130 41.48 7.68 -6.29
N GLN A 131 42.61 7.36 -6.93
CA GLN A 131 43.88 7.97 -6.63
C GLN A 131 44.31 8.87 -7.78
N SER A 132 44.72 10.09 -7.48
CA SER A 132 45.37 10.93 -8.48
C SER A 132 46.80 10.43 -8.79
N VAL A 133 47.33 10.79 -9.95
CA VAL A 133 48.75 10.46 -10.30
C VAL A 133 49.66 10.94 -9.22
N ASP A 134 49.46 12.19 -8.73
CA ASP A 134 50.32 12.76 -7.66
C ASP A 134 50.27 11.92 -6.38
N GLN A 135 49.09 11.49 -5.94
CA GLN A 135 48.94 10.61 -4.77
C GLN A 135 49.64 9.23 -4.95
N ILE A 136 49.59 8.69 -6.19
CA ILE A 136 50.30 7.48 -6.52
C ILE A 136 51.82 7.71 -6.42
N ILE A 137 52.31 8.81 -6.98
CA ILE A 137 53.71 9.19 -6.96
C ILE A 137 54.20 9.41 -5.53
N ASP A 138 53.44 10.14 -4.71
CA ASP A 138 53.78 10.37 -3.30
C ASP A 138 53.94 9.06 -2.52
N GLN A 139 53.03 8.12 -2.72
CA GLN A 139 53.09 6.78 -2.10
C GLN A 139 54.29 5.97 -2.59
N LEU A 140 54.64 6.04 -3.89
CA LEU A 140 55.78 5.34 -4.46
C LEU A 140 57.11 5.97 -4.02
N MET A 141 57.14 7.29 -3.85
CA MET A 141 58.33 8.01 -3.34
C MET A 141 58.58 7.81 -1.82
N ALA A 142 57.51 7.40 -1.08
CA ALA A 142 57.62 6.98 0.33
C ALA A 142 58.27 5.60 0.52
N LEU A 143 58.48 4.82 -0.56
CA LEU A 143 59.21 3.57 -0.51
C LEU A 143 60.70 3.78 -0.16
N PRO A 144 61.39 2.76 0.43
CA PRO A 144 62.80 2.87 0.79
C PRO A 144 63.70 3.27 -0.40
N GLN A 145 64.63 4.20 -0.15
CA GLN A 145 65.61 4.62 -1.15
C GLN A 145 66.38 3.40 -1.63
N GLY A 146 66.55 3.30 -2.94
CA GLY A 146 67.22 2.17 -3.59
C GLY A 146 66.27 0.98 -3.95
N ALA A 147 65.00 1.05 -3.57
CA ALA A 147 64.02 0.02 -3.98
C ALA A 147 63.88 0.00 -5.48
N ARG A 148 63.99 -1.22 -6.06
CA ARG A 148 63.79 -1.45 -7.48
C ARG A 148 62.36 -1.74 -7.77
N MET A 149 61.75 -1.02 -8.71
CA MET A 149 60.34 -1.23 -9.09
C MET A 149 60.20 -1.30 -10.62
N GLN A 150 59.17 -1.98 -11.04
CA GLN A 150 58.74 -2.14 -12.41
C GLN A 150 57.33 -1.57 -12.54
N VAL A 151 57.12 -0.64 -13.45
CA VAL A 151 55.80 -0.04 -13.75
C VAL A 151 55.15 -0.88 -14.85
N LEU A 152 54.00 -1.46 -14.56
CA LEU A 152 53.25 -2.35 -15.42
C LEU A 152 51.89 -1.74 -15.77
N ALA A 153 51.48 -1.86 -17.03
CA ALA A 153 50.15 -1.50 -17.50
C ALA A 153 49.32 -2.77 -17.76
N PRO A 154 48.33 -3.13 -16.89
CA PRO A 154 47.53 -4.33 -17.08
C PRO A 154 46.46 -4.11 -18.14
N VAL A 155 46.74 -4.56 -19.40
CA VAL A 155 45.83 -4.39 -20.54
C VAL A 155 44.81 -5.51 -20.68
N ILE A 156 45.11 -6.72 -20.23
CA ILE A 156 44.20 -7.88 -20.17
C ILE A 156 44.30 -8.50 -18.79
N ARG A 157 43.13 -8.78 -18.17
CA ARG A 157 43.06 -9.39 -16.84
C ARG A 157 42.07 -10.55 -16.84
N GLY A 158 42.61 -11.77 -16.70
CA GLY A 158 41.81 -12.98 -16.51
C GLY A 158 40.83 -13.31 -17.64
N ARG A 159 41.10 -12.94 -18.86
CA ARG A 159 40.26 -13.21 -20.05
C ARG A 159 40.87 -14.25 -20.97
N LYS A 160 40.02 -15.05 -21.62
CA LYS A 160 40.46 -16.05 -22.63
C LYS A 160 40.74 -15.36 -23.97
N GLY A 161 41.78 -15.83 -24.69
CA GLY A 161 42.10 -15.31 -26.02
C GLY A 161 43.58 -15.32 -26.31
N GLU A 162 43.98 -15.21 -27.57
CA GLU A 162 45.40 -15.24 -28.05
C GLU A 162 46.05 -13.85 -28.02
N TYR A 163 45.27 -12.76 -28.05
CA TYR A 163 45.68 -11.36 -27.91
C TYR A 163 46.81 -10.85 -28.80
N GLN A 164 47.01 -11.42 -29.98
CA GLN A 164 48.12 -11.07 -30.93
C GLN A 164 48.12 -9.57 -31.24
N LYS A 165 46.93 -8.95 -31.44
CA LYS A 165 46.78 -7.53 -31.68
C LYS A 165 47.35 -6.67 -30.54
N VAL A 166 47.18 -7.09 -29.29
CA VAL A 166 47.70 -6.36 -28.12
C VAL A 166 49.23 -6.33 -28.14
N PHE A 167 49.87 -7.44 -28.49
CA PHE A 167 51.34 -7.52 -28.61
C PHE A 167 51.82 -6.67 -29.76
N GLU A 168 51.15 -6.70 -30.93
CA GLU A 168 51.47 -5.86 -32.07
C GLU A 168 51.35 -4.35 -31.75
N ASP A 169 50.28 -3.94 -31.10
CA ASP A 169 50.05 -2.54 -30.73
C ASP A 169 51.09 -2.07 -29.71
N ALA A 170 51.43 -2.89 -28.73
CA ALA A 170 52.50 -2.62 -27.77
C ALA A 170 53.88 -2.49 -28.47
N ARG A 171 54.17 -3.35 -29.42
CA ARG A 171 55.39 -3.32 -30.23
C ARG A 171 55.50 -2.04 -31.08
N ARG A 172 54.38 -1.68 -31.74
CA ARG A 172 54.29 -0.43 -32.52
C ARG A 172 54.44 0.83 -31.65
N SER A 173 53.98 0.78 -30.39
CA SER A 173 54.11 1.87 -29.43
C SER A 173 55.48 1.96 -28.79
N GLY A 174 56.48 1.08 -29.21
CA GLY A 174 57.86 1.13 -28.78
C GLY A 174 58.17 0.43 -27.46
N PHE A 175 57.23 -0.35 -26.90
CA PHE A 175 57.51 -1.15 -25.71
C PHE A 175 58.31 -2.41 -26.10
N VAL A 176 59.20 -2.81 -25.19
CA VAL A 176 60.14 -3.90 -25.44
C VAL A 176 59.70 -5.21 -24.76
N ARG A 177 59.00 -5.09 -23.63
CA ARG A 177 58.66 -6.25 -22.77
C ARG A 177 57.21 -6.27 -22.35
N VAL A 178 56.67 -7.47 -22.17
CA VAL A 178 55.37 -7.75 -21.67
C VAL A 178 55.46 -8.85 -20.61
N ARG A 179 54.64 -8.77 -19.59
CA ARG A 179 54.46 -9.82 -18.60
C ARG A 179 53.14 -10.56 -18.93
N VAL A 180 53.24 -11.87 -19.18
CA VAL A 180 52.08 -12.73 -19.43
C VAL A 180 52.00 -13.77 -18.31
N ASP A 181 50.94 -13.83 -17.59
CA ASP A 181 50.73 -14.76 -16.46
C ASP A 181 51.91 -14.82 -15.46
N GLY A 182 52.46 -13.64 -15.14
CA GLY A 182 53.61 -13.48 -14.22
C GLY A 182 54.98 -13.67 -14.85
N SER A 183 55.09 -14.21 -16.08
CA SER A 183 56.35 -14.41 -16.79
C SER A 183 56.64 -13.26 -17.76
N ILE A 184 57.89 -12.77 -17.77
CA ILE A 184 58.34 -11.66 -18.64
C ILE A 184 58.81 -12.21 -19.98
N TYR A 185 58.27 -11.68 -21.07
CA TYR A 185 58.66 -12.02 -22.44
C TYR A 185 59.15 -10.75 -23.13
N ASP A 186 60.10 -10.94 -24.08
CA ASP A 186 60.45 -9.87 -24.99
C ASP A 186 59.44 -9.80 -26.14
N LEU A 187 58.97 -8.60 -26.48
CA LEU A 187 58.00 -8.42 -27.55
C LEU A 187 58.53 -8.75 -28.94
N SER A 188 59.89 -8.95 -29.11
CA SER A 188 60.47 -9.48 -30.34
C SER A 188 60.22 -10.98 -30.55
N GLU A 189 59.87 -11.70 -29.45
CA GLU A 189 59.55 -13.13 -29.50
C GLU A 189 58.11 -13.36 -30.02
N ASP A 190 57.84 -14.59 -30.53
CA ASP A 190 56.48 -14.96 -30.97
C ASP A 190 55.69 -15.53 -29.80
N ILE A 191 54.99 -14.64 -29.11
CA ILE A 191 54.19 -14.94 -27.90
C ILE A 191 52.80 -15.46 -28.30
N LYS A 192 52.51 -16.74 -27.98
CA LYS A 192 51.24 -17.42 -28.32
C LYS A 192 50.56 -17.97 -27.07
N PRO A 193 49.73 -17.15 -26.34
CA PRO A 193 48.95 -17.67 -25.25
C PRO A 193 47.88 -18.64 -25.71
N ASP A 194 47.51 -19.65 -24.91
CA ASP A 194 46.46 -20.61 -25.24
C ASP A 194 45.07 -19.92 -25.20
N LYS A 195 44.38 -19.92 -26.32
CA LYS A 195 43.05 -19.29 -26.47
C LYS A 195 42.00 -19.81 -25.49
N ASN A 196 42.17 -20.98 -24.90
CA ASN A 196 41.22 -21.63 -24.00
C ASN A 196 41.50 -21.30 -22.53
N LEU A 197 42.65 -20.78 -22.18
CA LEU A 197 43.08 -20.39 -20.86
C LEU A 197 42.77 -18.89 -20.59
N LYS A 198 42.65 -18.54 -19.34
CA LYS A 198 42.53 -17.14 -18.94
C LYS A 198 43.92 -16.55 -18.73
N HIS A 199 44.18 -15.44 -19.41
CA HIS A 199 45.48 -14.78 -19.37
C HIS A 199 45.38 -13.42 -18.70
N THR A 200 46.48 -13.02 -18.03
CA THR A 200 46.74 -11.66 -17.57
C THR A 200 47.96 -11.13 -18.32
N ILE A 201 47.77 -10.03 -19.06
CA ILE A 201 48.79 -9.45 -19.91
C ILE A 201 49.05 -8.02 -19.46
N GLU A 202 50.29 -7.72 -19.11
CA GLU A 202 50.73 -6.43 -18.59
C GLU A 202 51.92 -5.93 -19.39
N ILE A 203 51.79 -4.71 -19.93
CA ILE A 203 52.91 -4.06 -20.65
C ILE A 203 53.89 -3.51 -19.64
N VAL A 204 55.15 -3.84 -19.76
CA VAL A 204 56.24 -3.25 -18.95
C VAL A 204 56.55 -1.87 -19.48
N VAL A 205 56.08 -0.85 -18.74
CA VAL A 205 56.26 0.56 -19.16
C VAL A 205 57.66 1.06 -18.82
N ASP A 206 58.12 0.80 -17.58
CA ASP A 206 59.45 1.27 -17.14
C ASP A 206 60.00 0.43 -15.98
N ARG A 207 61.32 0.50 -15.76
CA ARG A 207 62.02 -0.09 -14.60
C ARG A 207 62.79 1.00 -13.90
N LEU A 208 62.44 1.28 -12.68
CA LEU A 208 62.95 2.42 -11.92
C LEU A 208 63.55 2.00 -10.59
N VAL A 209 64.47 2.83 -10.09
CA VAL A 209 65.01 2.71 -8.74
C VAL A 209 64.62 3.96 -7.95
N VAL A 210 64.04 3.81 -6.77
CA VAL A 210 63.58 4.94 -5.96
C VAL A 210 64.77 5.84 -5.58
N LYS A 211 64.82 7.07 -6.11
CA LYS A 211 65.76 8.11 -5.83
C LYS A 211 65.05 9.47 -5.89
N PRO A 212 65.55 10.54 -5.23
CA PRO A 212 64.90 11.85 -5.24
C PRO A 212 64.70 12.50 -6.60
N ASP A 213 65.52 12.13 -7.59
CA ASP A 213 65.54 12.70 -8.94
C ASP A 213 64.64 12.01 -9.97
N ILE A 214 63.95 10.94 -9.56
CA ILE A 214 63.12 10.16 -10.51
C ILE A 214 61.68 10.62 -10.65
N VAL A 215 61.22 11.59 -9.84
CA VAL A 215 59.82 12.00 -9.77
C VAL A 215 59.19 12.24 -11.14
N ARG A 216 59.86 13.06 -11.98
CA ARG A 216 59.38 13.38 -13.34
C ARG A 216 59.24 12.11 -14.22
N ARG A 217 60.26 11.28 -14.23
CA ARG A 217 60.22 10.04 -15.04
C ARG A 217 59.20 9.04 -14.50
N LEU A 218 59.01 8.95 -13.18
CA LEU A 218 58.01 8.14 -12.54
C LEU A 218 56.62 8.61 -12.91
N THR A 219 56.37 9.93 -12.89
CA THR A 219 55.11 10.53 -13.32
C THR A 219 54.79 10.17 -14.76
N ASP A 220 55.74 10.39 -15.69
CA ASP A 220 55.55 10.03 -17.12
C ASP A 220 55.24 8.56 -17.31
N SER A 221 55.89 7.68 -16.52
CA SER A 221 55.69 6.22 -16.60
C SER A 221 54.32 5.79 -16.04
N VAL A 222 53.89 6.39 -14.93
CA VAL A 222 52.57 6.13 -14.32
C VAL A 222 51.46 6.65 -15.22
N GLU A 223 51.58 7.87 -15.78
CA GLU A 223 50.60 8.41 -16.74
C GLU A 223 50.49 7.55 -18.00
N THR A 224 51.63 7.04 -18.51
CA THR A 224 51.64 6.16 -19.64
C THR A 224 50.98 4.81 -19.32
N ALA A 225 51.29 4.23 -18.16
CA ALA A 225 50.68 2.99 -17.71
C ALA A 225 49.17 3.12 -17.53
N THR A 226 48.70 4.19 -16.86
CA THR A 226 47.26 4.42 -16.64
C THR A 226 46.52 4.69 -17.94
N ARG A 227 47.12 5.39 -18.90
CA ARG A 227 46.52 5.61 -20.22
C ARG A 227 46.38 4.29 -21.03
N LEU A 228 47.36 3.41 -21.00
CA LEU A 228 47.33 2.13 -21.68
C LEU A 228 46.32 1.14 -21.08
N SER A 229 46.19 1.14 -19.77
CA SER A 229 45.37 0.20 -19.02
C SER A 229 43.93 0.70 -18.75
N GLY A 230 43.61 1.94 -19.14
CA GLY A 230 42.33 2.57 -18.79
C GLY A 230 42.22 2.96 -17.31
N GLY A 231 43.34 3.47 -16.71
CA GLY A 231 43.37 4.02 -15.37
C GLY A 231 44.02 3.13 -14.29
N LEU A 232 44.55 1.97 -14.64
CA LEU A 232 45.21 1.07 -13.69
C LEU A 232 46.74 1.09 -13.88
N VAL A 233 47.48 0.97 -12.78
CA VAL A 233 48.92 0.73 -12.81
C VAL A 233 49.31 -0.29 -11.74
N VAL A 234 50.17 -1.21 -12.09
CA VAL A 234 50.72 -2.22 -11.17
C VAL A 234 52.22 -1.93 -11.01
N ILE A 235 52.66 -1.82 -9.78
CA ILE A 235 54.07 -1.63 -9.43
C ILE A 235 54.56 -2.93 -8.81
N ASP A 236 55.45 -3.63 -9.54
CA ASP A 236 56.11 -4.83 -9.03
C ASP A 236 57.43 -4.44 -8.36
N ARG A 237 57.55 -4.72 -7.06
CA ARG A 237 58.78 -4.47 -6.28
C ARG A 237 59.79 -5.62 -6.48
N LEU A 238 60.69 -5.43 -7.39
CA LEU A 238 61.71 -6.41 -7.76
C LEU A 238 62.57 -6.81 -6.54
N GLY A 239 62.47 -8.08 -6.15
CA GLY A 239 63.20 -8.62 -5.00
C GLY A 239 62.49 -8.61 -3.66
N ALA A 240 61.31 -7.98 -3.56
CA ALA A 240 60.48 -8.00 -2.35
C ALA A 240 59.26 -8.95 -2.49
N GLY A 241 58.92 -9.36 -3.71
CA GLY A 241 57.76 -10.20 -3.99
C GLY A 241 56.41 -9.55 -3.71
N GLU A 242 56.37 -8.21 -3.63
CA GLU A 242 55.17 -7.43 -3.36
C GLU A 242 54.73 -6.67 -4.61
N GLU A 243 53.50 -6.79 -4.98
CA GLU A 243 52.88 -5.99 -6.05
C GLU A 243 51.92 -4.94 -5.40
N LEU A 244 52.04 -3.69 -5.81
CA LEU A 244 51.18 -2.60 -5.44
C LEU A 244 50.33 -2.24 -6.66
N THR A 245 49.01 -2.31 -6.52
CA THR A 245 48.10 -1.94 -7.59
C THR A 245 47.41 -0.60 -7.23
N PHE A 246 47.47 0.35 -8.12
CA PHE A 246 46.87 1.68 -8.02
C PHE A 246 45.85 1.88 -9.13
N SER A 247 44.83 2.66 -8.86
CA SER A 247 43.76 2.96 -9.82
C SER A 247 43.35 4.43 -9.80
N GLN A 248 43.31 5.02 -10.98
CA GLN A 248 42.67 6.32 -11.19
C GLN A 248 41.15 6.23 -11.25
N ASN A 249 40.61 5.03 -11.47
CA ASN A 249 39.18 4.76 -11.49
C ASN A 249 38.77 4.07 -10.19
N TYR A 250 37.46 4.08 -9.88
CA TYR A 250 36.92 3.31 -8.78
C TYR A 250 37.01 1.79 -9.07
N ALA A 251 38.15 1.20 -8.90
CA ALA A 251 38.39 -0.23 -9.14
C ALA A 251 39.01 -0.91 -7.92
N CYS A 252 38.52 -2.12 -7.60
CA CYS A 252 39.11 -2.95 -6.56
C CYS A 252 40.41 -3.59 -7.07
N PRO A 253 41.55 -3.35 -6.42
CA PRO A 253 42.84 -3.90 -6.86
C PRO A 253 42.84 -5.43 -6.82
N ASP A 254 42.20 -6.05 -5.82
CA ASP A 254 42.23 -7.51 -5.62
C ASP A 254 41.23 -8.26 -6.52
N CYS A 255 40.03 -7.72 -6.66
CA CYS A 255 38.92 -8.40 -7.36
C CYS A 255 38.76 -7.99 -8.82
N GLY A 256 39.39 -6.92 -9.25
CA GLY A 256 39.30 -6.40 -10.63
C GLY A 256 37.93 -5.83 -11.00
N ILE A 257 37.07 -5.57 -10.00
CA ILE A 257 35.78 -4.94 -10.23
C ILE A 257 35.98 -3.43 -10.31
N SER A 258 35.53 -2.84 -11.43
CA SER A 258 35.48 -1.39 -11.61
C SER A 258 34.07 -0.90 -11.40
N ILE A 259 33.95 0.19 -10.65
CA ILE A 259 32.70 0.94 -10.49
C ILE A 259 32.83 2.21 -11.35
N GLU A 260 31.83 2.49 -12.18
CA GLU A 260 31.78 3.74 -12.95
C GLU A 260 31.68 4.94 -12.02
N GLU A 261 31.95 6.15 -12.54
CA GLU A 261 31.79 7.38 -11.80
C GLU A 261 30.39 7.48 -11.19
N LEU A 262 30.33 7.71 -9.87
CA LEU A 262 29.06 7.71 -9.13
C LEU A 262 28.19 8.88 -9.56
N THR A 263 27.07 8.57 -10.21
CA THR A 263 26.05 9.54 -10.62
C THR A 263 24.72 9.25 -9.94
N PRO A 264 23.86 10.26 -9.68
CA PRO A 264 22.57 10.05 -9.01
C PRO A 264 21.65 9.04 -9.72
N ARG A 265 21.75 8.91 -11.06
CA ARG A 265 20.96 7.92 -11.85
C ARG A 265 21.31 6.47 -11.51
N MET A 266 22.54 6.21 -11.04
CA MET A 266 22.98 4.86 -10.68
C MET A 266 22.36 4.36 -9.36
N PHE A 267 21.89 5.28 -8.52
CA PHE A 267 21.17 4.97 -7.29
C PHE A 267 19.65 4.93 -7.50
N SER A 268 19.15 5.04 -8.73
CA SER A 268 17.74 4.97 -9.06
C SER A 268 17.34 3.54 -9.43
N PHE A 269 16.42 2.94 -8.69
CA PHE A 269 15.85 1.65 -9.05
C PHE A 269 14.82 1.73 -10.20
N ASN A 270 14.44 2.94 -10.62
CA ASN A 270 13.60 3.19 -11.80
C ASN A 270 14.43 3.38 -13.09
N ASN A 271 15.75 3.33 -12.98
CA ASN A 271 16.67 3.54 -14.10
C ASN A 271 17.47 2.26 -14.33
N PRO A 272 17.65 1.78 -15.58
CA PRO A 272 18.40 0.57 -15.90
C PRO A 272 19.86 0.59 -15.41
N TYR A 273 20.48 1.76 -15.25
CA TYR A 273 21.83 1.90 -14.72
C TYR A 273 21.95 1.47 -13.27
N GLY A 274 20.90 1.71 -12.43
CA GLY A 274 20.91 1.37 -11.02
C GLY A 274 20.07 0.17 -10.65
N ALA A 275 19.01 -0.11 -11.41
CA ALA A 275 18.06 -1.17 -11.12
C ALA A 275 18.71 -2.58 -11.11
N CYS A 276 18.28 -3.42 -10.19
CA CYS A 276 18.65 -4.85 -10.20
C CYS A 276 18.17 -5.51 -11.51
N PRO A 277 19.07 -6.12 -12.32
CA PRO A 277 18.67 -6.66 -13.61
C PRO A 277 17.76 -7.88 -13.54
N THR A 278 17.65 -8.51 -12.35
CA THR A 278 16.81 -9.71 -12.15
C THR A 278 15.35 -9.37 -11.90
N CYS A 279 15.05 -8.23 -11.29
CA CYS A 279 13.69 -7.78 -10.97
C CYS A 279 13.34 -6.40 -11.53
N ASP A 280 14.18 -5.83 -12.39
CA ASP A 280 14.00 -4.51 -13.01
C ASP A 280 13.64 -3.40 -12.00
N GLY A 281 14.28 -3.46 -10.82
CA GLY A 281 14.07 -2.50 -9.74
C GLY A 281 12.80 -2.69 -8.92
N LEU A 282 12.02 -3.75 -9.13
CA LEU A 282 10.80 -4.02 -8.35
C LEU A 282 11.10 -4.53 -6.94
N GLY A 283 12.26 -5.18 -6.74
CA GLY A 283 12.65 -5.77 -5.46
C GLY A 283 12.00 -7.11 -5.17
N MET A 284 10.94 -7.47 -5.90
CA MET A 284 10.18 -8.70 -5.73
C MET A 284 9.84 -9.31 -7.08
N LYS A 285 9.47 -10.59 -7.06
CA LYS A 285 8.92 -11.32 -8.21
C LYS A 285 7.62 -11.99 -7.80
N MET A 286 6.65 -12.00 -8.69
CA MET A 286 5.46 -12.81 -8.53
C MET A 286 5.81 -14.26 -8.92
N GLU A 287 5.76 -15.15 -7.96
CA GLU A 287 6.04 -16.57 -8.15
C GLU A 287 4.89 -17.41 -7.58
N VAL A 288 4.66 -18.59 -8.16
CA VAL A 288 3.66 -19.53 -7.63
C VAL A 288 4.11 -20.03 -6.26
N ASP A 289 3.25 -19.82 -5.27
CA ASP A 289 3.52 -20.14 -3.88
C ASP A 289 2.99 -21.55 -3.55
N PRO A 290 3.87 -22.49 -3.13
CA PRO A 290 3.47 -23.83 -2.73
C PRO A 290 2.36 -23.85 -1.67
N GLU A 291 2.38 -22.90 -0.73
CA GLU A 291 1.40 -22.83 0.36
C GLU A 291 0.03 -22.31 -0.13
N ARG A 292 -0.02 -21.50 -1.20
CA ARG A 292 -1.26 -21.11 -1.86
C ARG A 292 -1.82 -22.21 -2.78
N VAL A 293 -0.92 -23.04 -3.30
CA VAL A 293 -1.30 -24.26 -4.05
C VAL A 293 -1.96 -25.28 -3.12
N VAL A 294 -1.42 -25.43 -1.90
CA VAL A 294 -1.91 -26.33 -0.84
C VAL A 294 -2.18 -25.53 0.45
N PRO A 295 -3.32 -24.83 0.54
CA PRO A 295 -3.59 -23.96 1.68
C PRO A 295 -3.92 -24.72 2.98
N ASN A 296 -4.34 -25.97 2.88
CA ASN A 296 -4.65 -26.81 4.04
C ASN A 296 -4.01 -28.20 3.92
N GLY A 297 -2.88 -28.38 4.57
CA GLY A 297 -2.12 -29.62 4.56
C GLY A 297 -2.74 -30.78 5.33
N ARG A 298 -3.82 -30.54 6.10
CA ARG A 298 -4.58 -31.60 6.79
C ARG A 298 -5.52 -32.37 5.87
N LEU A 299 -5.82 -31.79 4.69
CA LEU A 299 -6.63 -32.45 3.68
C LEU A 299 -5.78 -33.40 2.85
N SER A 300 -6.38 -34.50 2.43
CA SER A 300 -5.78 -35.40 1.43
C SER A 300 -6.02 -34.87 0.01
N LEU A 301 -5.32 -35.42 -0.99
CA LEU A 301 -5.54 -35.09 -2.39
C LEU A 301 -7.00 -35.34 -2.81
N ASN A 302 -7.59 -36.44 -2.35
CA ASN A 302 -9.00 -36.76 -2.61
C ASN A 302 -9.97 -35.80 -1.91
N GLN A 303 -9.59 -35.23 -0.78
CA GLN A 303 -10.39 -34.23 -0.05
C GLN A 303 -10.20 -32.81 -0.61
N GLY A 304 -9.39 -32.65 -1.65
CA GLY A 304 -9.18 -31.35 -2.31
C GLY A 304 -8.10 -30.48 -1.65
N ALA A 305 -7.00 -31.06 -1.20
CA ALA A 305 -5.82 -30.32 -0.71
C ALA A 305 -5.27 -29.35 -1.74
N LEU A 306 -5.31 -29.72 -3.03
CA LEU A 306 -4.85 -28.88 -4.14
C LEU A 306 -5.93 -27.86 -4.54
N LYS A 307 -5.54 -26.58 -4.58
CA LYS A 307 -6.41 -25.47 -5.00
C LYS A 307 -5.90 -24.75 -6.26
N ALA A 308 -4.92 -25.32 -6.93
CA ALA A 308 -4.34 -24.77 -8.15
C ALA A 308 -5.26 -24.95 -9.37
N SER A 309 -5.34 -23.94 -10.22
CA SER A 309 -6.11 -23.95 -11.47
C SER A 309 -5.72 -25.11 -12.38
N GLY A 310 -6.67 -25.97 -12.74
CA GLY A 310 -6.46 -27.19 -13.50
C GLY A 310 -6.04 -28.42 -12.67
N PHE A 311 -5.85 -28.29 -11.35
CA PHE A 311 -5.51 -29.39 -10.44
C PHE A 311 -6.48 -29.53 -9.27
N GLN A 312 -7.57 -28.76 -9.24
CA GLN A 312 -8.54 -28.75 -8.15
C GLN A 312 -9.46 -29.97 -8.15
N THR A 313 -9.78 -30.49 -9.32
CA THR A 313 -10.69 -31.62 -9.51
C THR A 313 -9.92 -32.94 -9.49
N MET A 314 -10.38 -33.84 -8.64
CA MET A 314 -9.90 -35.23 -8.54
C MET A 314 -10.91 -36.22 -9.09
N ASP A 315 -11.73 -35.82 -10.06
CA ASP A 315 -12.68 -36.73 -10.75
C ASP A 315 -11.91 -37.84 -11.49
N GLU A 316 -12.53 -39.00 -11.62
CA GLU A 316 -11.86 -40.21 -12.14
C GLU A 316 -11.20 -40.04 -13.50
N ASN A 317 -11.75 -39.18 -14.35
CA ASN A 317 -11.23 -38.88 -15.68
C ASN A 317 -10.38 -37.63 -15.77
N SER A 318 -10.07 -36.98 -14.64
CA SER A 318 -9.26 -35.78 -14.67
C SER A 318 -7.78 -36.07 -14.93
N ILE A 319 -7.12 -35.14 -15.66
CA ILE A 319 -5.67 -35.24 -15.92
C ILE A 319 -4.90 -35.28 -14.60
N SER A 320 -5.31 -34.45 -13.64
CA SER A 320 -4.71 -34.39 -12.32
C SER A 320 -4.74 -35.72 -11.60
N ARG A 321 -5.92 -36.35 -11.51
CA ARG A 321 -6.05 -37.63 -10.85
C ARG A 321 -5.23 -38.73 -11.54
N THR A 322 -5.18 -38.73 -12.87
CA THR A 322 -4.42 -39.70 -13.62
C THR A 322 -2.93 -39.67 -13.26
N TYR A 323 -2.32 -38.47 -13.21
CA TYR A 323 -0.93 -38.32 -12.79
C TYR A 323 -0.72 -38.66 -11.31
N MET A 324 -1.60 -38.19 -10.41
CA MET A 324 -1.51 -38.44 -8.97
C MET A 324 -1.62 -39.93 -8.66
N ARG A 325 -2.52 -40.67 -9.36
CA ARG A 325 -2.67 -42.12 -9.23
C ARG A 325 -1.41 -42.85 -9.71
N ALA A 326 -0.87 -42.49 -10.89
CA ALA A 326 0.35 -43.10 -11.40
C ALA A 326 1.57 -42.89 -10.49
N MET A 327 1.67 -41.70 -9.85
CA MET A 327 2.70 -41.43 -8.84
C MET A 327 2.45 -42.24 -7.55
N SER A 328 1.21 -42.28 -7.07
CA SER A 328 0.81 -43.06 -5.91
C SER A 328 1.15 -44.54 -6.06
N GLU A 329 0.81 -45.15 -7.20
CA GLU A 329 1.11 -46.55 -7.51
C GLU A 329 2.63 -46.80 -7.64
N LYS A 330 3.38 -45.92 -8.27
CA LYS A 330 4.82 -46.08 -8.47
C LYS A 330 5.64 -45.92 -7.20
N TYR A 331 5.26 -44.98 -6.35
CA TYR A 331 6.06 -44.59 -5.16
C TYR A 331 5.45 -45.06 -3.82
N GLY A 332 4.32 -45.78 -3.83
CA GLY A 332 3.74 -46.45 -2.66
C GLY A 332 3.14 -45.55 -1.59
N TRP A 333 2.47 -44.45 -1.96
CA TRP A 333 1.70 -43.60 -1.04
C TRP A 333 0.22 -43.52 -1.46
N SER A 334 -0.69 -43.14 -0.53
CA SER A 334 -2.11 -43.07 -0.81
C SER A 334 -2.58 -41.67 -1.12
N LEU A 335 -3.55 -41.52 -2.03
CA LEU A 335 -4.28 -40.26 -2.32
C LEU A 335 -5.14 -39.79 -1.13
N ASP A 336 -5.41 -40.67 -0.17
CA ASP A 336 -6.21 -40.38 1.03
C ASP A 336 -5.32 -39.96 2.22
N THR A 337 -3.99 -39.99 2.06
CA THR A 337 -3.05 -39.50 3.07
C THR A 337 -3.10 -37.98 3.13
N PRO A 338 -3.25 -37.37 4.33
CA PRO A 338 -3.15 -35.94 4.48
C PRO A 338 -1.85 -35.40 3.87
N TRP A 339 -1.90 -34.22 3.23
CA TRP A 339 -0.75 -33.64 2.55
C TRP A 339 0.48 -33.52 3.45
N ASP A 340 0.30 -33.08 4.72
CA ASP A 340 1.40 -32.91 5.68
C ASP A 340 2.07 -34.23 6.08
N GLU A 341 1.37 -35.35 5.95
CA GLU A 341 1.85 -36.69 6.25
C GLU A 341 2.46 -37.41 5.02
N LEU A 342 2.26 -36.85 3.82
CA LEU A 342 2.92 -37.37 2.61
C LEU A 342 4.44 -37.26 2.71
N PRO A 343 5.20 -38.24 2.19
CA PRO A 343 6.65 -38.15 2.10
C PRO A 343 7.11 -36.86 1.45
N LYS A 344 8.20 -36.25 1.95
CA LYS A 344 8.75 -35.01 1.38
C LYS A 344 9.08 -35.14 -0.10
N SER A 345 9.52 -36.33 -0.55
CA SER A 345 9.77 -36.65 -1.95
C SER A 345 8.51 -36.61 -2.80
N ALA A 346 7.40 -37.17 -2.30
CA ALA A 346 6.09 -37.13 -2.98
C ALA A 346 5.60 -35.67 -3.14
N ARG A 347 5.60 -34.90 -2.05
CA ARG A 347 5.24 -33.47 -2.10
C ARG A 347 6.08 -32.69 -3.10
N LYS A 348 7.40 -32.94 -3.13
CA LYS A 348 8.32 -32.31 -4.08
C LYS A 348 8.00 -32.68 -5.54
N MET A 349 7.72 -33.95 -5.81
CA MET A 349 7.36 -34.41 -7.16
C MET A 349 6.02 -33.82 -7.63
N ILE A 350 5.02 -33.76 -6.75
CA ILE A 350 3.72 -33.16 -7.07
C ILE A 350 3.88 -31.66 -7.41
N LEU A 351 4.64 -30.93 -6.62
CA LEU A 351 4.81 -29.50 -6.81
C LEU A 351 5.76 -29.16 -7.98
N TYR A 352 6.90 -29.84 -8.10
CA TYR A 352 7.98 -29.44 -9.01
C TYR A 352 8.24 -30.43 -10.15
N GLY A 353 7.51 -31.55 -10.18
CA GLY A 353 7.58 -32.54 -11.24
C GLY A 353 8.55 -33.68 -11.00
N THR A 354 8.51 -34.68 -11.90
CA THR A 354 9.37 -35.89 -11.86
C THR A 354 10.68 -35.74 -12.64
N GLY A 355 10.96 -34.53 -13.19
CA GLY A 355 12.13 -34.30 -14.04
C GLY A 355 12.08 -35.12 -15.31
N THR A 356 13.11 -35.94 -15.56
CA THR A 356 13.19 -36.84 -16.70
C THR A 356 12.51 -38.21 -16.44
N GLU A 357 12.11 -38.47 -15.22
CA GLU A 357 11.51 -39.76 -14.86
C GLU A 357 10.07 -39.83 -15.34
N THR A 358 9.75 -40.90 -16.09
CA THR A 358 8.44 -41.12 -16.69
C THR A 358 7.51 -41.91 -15.75
N LEU A 359 6.25 -41.54 -15.76
CA LEU A 359 5.15 -42.23 -15.13
C LEU A 359 4.33 -42.98 -16.18
N ASP A 360 3.84 -44.14 -15.83
CA ASP A 360 2.93 -44.88 -16.69
C ASP A 360 1.50 -44.36 -16.51
N VAL A 361 1.04 -43.53 -17.45
CA VAL A 361 -0.25 -42.85 -17.36
C VAL A 361 -1.25 -43.41 -18.34
N ARG A 362 -2.55 -43.53 -17.92
CA ARG A 362 -3.66 -43.97 -18.75
C ARG A 362 -4.70 -42.86 -18.89
N PHE A 363 -4.89 -42.35 -20.06
CA PHE A 363 -5.97 -41.42 -20.34
C PHE A 363 -7.13 -42.11 -21.09
N SER A 364 -8.35 -41.91 -20.62
CA SER A 364 -9.56 -42.48 -21.23
C SER A 364 -9.74 -42.05 -22.69
N TRP A 365 -9.45 -40.80 -23.00
CA TRP A 365 -9.55 -40.27 -24.37
C TRP A 365 -8.47 -40.78 -25.35
N GLU A 366 -7.41 -41.41 -24.85
CA GLU A 366 -6.39 -42.09 -25.66
C GLU A 366 -6.64 -43.59 -25.78
N GLY A 367 -7.86 -44.04 -25.55
CA GLY A 367 -8.25 -45.47 -25.61
C GLY A 367 -7.73 -46.32 -24.45
N GLY A 368 -7.39 -45.69 -23.33
CA GLY A 368 -6.90 -46.34 -22.11
C GLY A 368 -5.51 -47.00 -22.26
N LYS A 369 -4.74 -46.70 -23.31
CA LYS A 369 -3.38 -47.20 -23.49
C LYS A 369 -2.40 -46.60 -22.52
N HIS A 370 -1.48 -47.44 -22.01
CA HIS A 370 -0.35 -46.96 -21.18
C HIS A 370 0.66 -46.21 -22.02
N LYS A 371 1.00 -45.02 -21.58
CA LYS A 371 2.05 -44.19 -22.20
C LYS A 371 2.99 -43.64 -21.13
N PRO A 372 4.29 -43.87 -21.24
CA PRO A 372 5.27 -43.27 -20.34
C PRO A 372 5.35 -41.76 -20.60
N ARG A 373 5.04 -40.95 -19.59
CA ARG A 373 5.14 -39.48 -19.65
C ARG A 373 5.71 -38.91 -18.36
N PRO A 374 6.62 -37.94 -18.42
CA PRO A 374 7.05 -37.22 -17.23
C PRO A 374 5.91 -36.31 -16.74
N PHE A 375 5.86 -36.05 -15.44
CA PHE A 375 5.00 -35.04 -14.86
C PHE A 375 5.75 -33.73 -14.70
N GLU A 376 5.25 -32.67 -15.32
CA GLU A 376 5.88 -31.34 -15.30
C GLU A 376 5.96 -30.73 -13.89
N GLY A 377 5.00 -31.06 -13.02
CA GLY A 377 4.81 -30.41 -11.72
C GLY A 377 3.77 -29.29 -11.77
N ILE A 378 3.10 -29.05 -10.66
CA ILE A 378 2.05 -28.02 -10.58
C ILE A 378 2.65 -26.62 -10.76
N ILE A 379 3.75 -26.30 -10.07
CA ILE A 379 4.36 -24.97 -10.08
C ILE A 379 4.90 -24.62 -11.47
N PRO A 380 5.73 -25.45 -12.13
CA PRO A 380 6.21 -25.17 -13.48
C PRO A 380 5.05 -25.06 -14.50
N ASN A 381 4.01 -25.88 -14.35
CA ASN A 381 2.84 -25.82 -15.22
C ASN A 381 2.10 -24.49 -15.10
N LEU A 382 1.84 -24.02 -13.87
CA LEU A 382 1.18 -22.74 -13.63
C LEU A 382 2.04 -21.58 -14.13
N GLN A 383 3.36 -21.60 -13.89
CA GLN A 383 4.28 -20.57 -14.36
C GLN A 383 4.30 -20.47 -15.88
N ARG A 384 4.39 -21.63 -16.57
CA ARG A 384 4.33 -21.70 -18.04
C ARG A 384 3.02 -21.14 -18.58
N ARG A 385 1.87 -21.57 -18.02
CA ARG A 385 0.54 -21.10 -18.42
C ARG A 385 0.34 -19.61 -18.16
N TYR A 386 0.92 -19.07 -17.11
CA TYR A 386 0.85 -17.63 -16.80
C TYR A 386 1.58 -16.80 -17.87
N MET A 387 2.73 -17.29 -18.35
CA MET A 387 3.51 -16.62 -19.39
C MET A 387 2.94 -16.83 -20.81
N ASP A 388 2.03 -17.78 -20.99
CA ASP A 388 1.43 -18.08 -22.28
C ASP A 388 0.40 -17.01 -22.68
N ASN A 389 0.56 -16.47 -23.88
CA ASN A 389 -0.36 -15.45 -24.43
C ASN A 389 -1.74 -16.01 -24.80
N PHE A 390 -1.87 -17.32 -24.97
CA PHE A 390 -3.14 -18.00 -25.27
C PHE A 390 -3.98 -18.32 -24.04
N THR A 391 -3.44 -18.15 -22.84
CA THR A 391 -4.19 -18.35 -21.59
C THR A 391 -5.22 -17.24 -21.41
N THR A 392 -6.48 -17.62 -21.16
CA THR A 392 -7.56 -16.65 -20.95
C THR A 392 -7.33 -15.79 -19.71
N GLN A 393 -7.88 -14.58 -19.71
CA GLN A 393 -7.73 -13.65 -18.56
C GLN A 393 -8.25 -14.27 -17.25
N ALA A 394 -9.39 -14.96 -17.29
CA ALA A 394 -9.95 -15.66 -16.12
C ALA A 394 -9.00 -16.75 -15.58
N SER A 395 -8.34 -17.51 -16.47
CA SER A 395 -7.33 -18.50 -16.05
C SER A 395 -6.08 -17.83 -15.48
N LYS A 396 -5.68 -16.67 -15.99
CA LYS A 396 -4.55 -15.90 -15.41
C LYS A 396 -4.89 -15.41 -14.01
N GLU A 397 -6.07 -14.89 -13.79
CA GLU A 397 -6.55 -14.46 -12.45
C GLU A 397 -6.59 -15.62 -11.46
N ASP A 398 -7.03 -16.81 -11.88
CA ASP A 398 -6.98 -18.02 -11.05
C ASP A 398 -5.54 -18.46 -10.70
N ILE A 399 -4.60 -18.29 -11.63
CA ILE A 399 -3.19 -18.57 -11.38
C ILE A 399 -2.59 -17.52 -10.45
N GLU A 400 -2.91 -16.23 -10.64
CA GLU A 400 -2.49 -15.13 -9.76
C GLU A 400 -2.95 -15.34 -8.31
N ALA A 401 -4.13 -15.96 -8.10
CA ALA A 401 -4.59 -16.35 -6.79
C ALA A 401 -3.68 -17.37 -6.08
N CYS A 402 -2.86 -18.11 -6.85
CA CYS A 402 -1.85 -19.05 -6.34
C CYS A 402 -0.45 -18.43 -6.26
N MET A 403 -0.26 -17.15 -6.62
CA MET A 403 1.04 -16.48 -6.61
C MET A 403 1.22 -15.61 -5.39
N SER A 404 2.47 -15.44 -4.96
CA SER A 404 2.90 -14.52 -3.92
C SER A 404 4.05 -13.66 -4.41
N ALA A 405 4.14 -12.44 -3.87
CA ALA A 405 5.27 -11.57 -4.11
C ALA A 405 6.45 -12.02 -3.22
N ILE A 406 7.46 -12.61 -3.84
CA ILE A 406 8.66 -13.11 -3.15
C ILE A 406 9.82 -12.14 -3.36
N PRO A 407 10.60 -11.79 -2.31
CA PRO A 407 11.77 -10.95 -2.46
C PRO A 407 12.74 -11.48 -3.50
N CYS A 408 13.18 -10.63 -4.41
CA CYS A 408 14.13 -11.01 -5.46
C CYS A 408 15.41 -11.62 -4.88
N ALA A 409 15.76 -12.83 -5.26
CA ALA A 409 16.94 -13.57 -4.75
C ALA A 409 18.26 -12.83 -5.01
N ALA A 410 18.38 -12.06 -6.10
CA ALA A 410 19.60 -11.35 -6.46
C ALA A 410 19.84 -10.10 -5.59
N CYS A 411 18.84 -9.24 -5.38
CA CYS A 411 18.96 -8.02 -4.60
C CYS A 411 18.35 -8.12 -3.19
N ARG A 412 17.70 -9.24 -2.84
CA ARG A 412 17.04 -9.49 -1.54
C ARG A 412 16.05 -8.37 -1.14
N GLY A 413 15.26 -7.89 -2.11
CA GLY A 413 14.31 -6.82 -1.89
C GLY A 413 14.87 -5.40 -2.04
N ARG A 414 16.18 -5.20 -2.11
CA ARG A 414 16.85 -3.89 -2.10
C ARG A 414 16.79 -3.11 -3.42
N ARG A 415 16.25 -3.70 -4.48
CA ARG A 415 15.92 -3.07 -5.79
C ARG A 415 17.10 -2.65 -6.66
N LEU A 416 18.29 -2.44 -6.09
CA LEU A 416 19.50 -1.92 -6.77
C LEU A 416 20.50 -3.03 -7.13
N LYS A 417 21.43 -2.69 -8.03
CA LYS A 417 22.61 -3.51 -8.35
C LYS A 417 23.52 -3.65 -7.14
N LYS A 418 24.29 -4.75 -7.08
CA LYS A 418 25.22 -5.04 -5.96
C LYS A 418 26.31 -3.98 -5.81
N GLU A 419 26.77 -3.42 -6.92
CA GLU A 419 27.79 -2.36 -6.95
C GLU A 419 27.28 -1.09 -6.27
N MET A 420 26.01 -0.75 -6.48
CA MET A 420 25.38 0.43 -5.87
C MET A 420 25.06 0.21 -4.39
N LEU A 421 24.73 -1.01 -4.02
CA LEU A 421 24.56 -1.41 -2.61
C LEU A 421 25.88 -1.50 -1.84
N ALA A 422 27.01 -1.47 -2.53
CA ALA A 422 28.34 -1.44 -1.93
C ALA A 422 28.84 -0.01 -1.66
N VAL A 423 28.05 1.03 -1.97
CA VAL A 423 28.41 2.44 -1.68
C VAL A 423 27.75 2.86 -0.38
N THR A 424 28.52 3.39 0.57
CA THR A 424 28.03 3.73 1.91
C THR A 424 28.23 5.22 2.24
N VAL A 425 27.34 5.76 3.04
CA VAL A 425 27.46 7.06 3.74
C VAL A 425 27.25 6.79 5.22
N GLY A 426 28.20 7.19 6.07
CA GLY A 426 28.14 6.88 7.48
C GLY A 426 28.02 5.37 7.80
N GLY A 427 28.64 4.51 6.95
CA GLY A 427 28.61 3.05 7.09
C GLY A 427 27.33 2.35 6.61
N LYS A 428 26.31 3.08 6.12
CA LYS A 428 25.08 2.50 5.58
C LYS A 428 24.97 2.73 4.07
N ASN A 429 24.51 1.71 3.33
CA ASN A 429 24.12 1.90 1.94
C ASN A 429 22.72 2.54 1.86
N ILE A 430 22.35 3.05 0.66
CA ILE A 430 21.08 3.75 0.45
C ILE A 430 19.85 2.89 0.77
N ALA A 431 19.88 1.59 0.51
CA ALA A 431 18.77 0.68 0.81
C ALA A 431 18.63 0.46 2.32
N GLU A 432 19.74 0.23 3.03
CA GLU A 432 19.76 0.10 4.50
C GLU A 432 19.27 1.39 5.18
N PHE A 433 19.63 2.55 4.65
CA PHE A 433 19.08 3.82 5.12
C PHE A 433 17.55 3.89 4.92
N CYS A 434 17.06 3.49 3.75
CA CYS A 434 15.63 3.47 3.46
C CYS A 434 14.84 2.44 4.28
N GLU A 435 15.48 1.42 4.82
CA GLU A 435 14.91 0.42 5.74
C GLU A 435 14.75 0.95 7.17
N LEU A 436 15.45 2.04 7.53
CA LEU A 436 15.27 2.69 8.82
C LEU A 436 13.87 3.30 8.96
N SER A 437 13.36 3.34 10.19
CA SER A 437 12.19 4.17 10.49
C SER A 437 12.51 5.65 10.24
N ILE A 438 11.49 6.47 9.97
CA ILE A 438 11.68 7.92 9.78
C ILE A 438 12.38 8.55 11.00
N ALA A 439 12.02 8.10 12.21
CA ALA A 439 12.69 8.56 13.43
C ALA A 439 14.17 8.19 13.46
N ASP A 440 14.52 6.94 13.13
CA ASP A 440 15.90 6.46 13.16
C ASP A 440 16.71 7.05 11.97
N ALA A 441 16.06 7.27 10.83
CA ALA A 441 16.67 7.95 9.68
C ALA A 441 17.03 9.40 10.04
N LEU A 442 16.16 10.12 10.77
CA LEU A 442 16.43 11.46 11.24
C LEU A 442 17.61 11.48 12.22
N ASN A 443 17.60 10.59 13.22
CA ASN A 443 18.70 10.44 14.19
C ASN A 443 20.03 10.12 13.48
N PHE A 444 20.01 9.26 12.47
CA PHE A 444 21.19 8.92 11.68
C PHE A 444 21.73 10.15 10.93
N VAL A 445 20.86 10.93 10.28
CA VAL A 445 21.27 12.14 9.54
C VAL A 445 21.81 13.24 10.47
N GLU A 446 21.27 13.34 11.68
CA GLU A 446 21.73 14.31 12.69
C GLU A 446 23.07 13.90 13.33
N GLY A 447 23.32 12.59 13.44
CA GLY A 447 24.55 12.01 13.98
C GLY A 447 25.67 11.76 12.97
N LEU A 448 25.53 12.18 11.69
CA LEU A 448 26.56 11.99 10.68
C LEU A 448 27.83 12.82 10.99
N GLU A 449 28.93 12.11 11.16
CA GLU A 449 30.27 12.71 11.25
C GLU A 449 30.83 12.89 9.84
N LEU A 450 30.97 14.10 9.39
CA LEU A 450 31.47 14.47 8.06
C LEU A 450 32.74 15.29 8.17
N THR A 451 33.69 15.06 7.25
CA THR A 451 34.84 15.94 7.04
C THR A 451 34.38 17.33 6.58
N GLU A 452 35.23 18.32 6.71
CA GLU A 452 34.91 19.72 6.30
C GLU A 452 34.48 19.78 4.82
N LYS A 453 35.19 19.06 3.96
CA LYS A 453 34.88 18.97 2.53
C LYS A 453 33.51 18.32 2.27
N GLU A 454 33.23 17.20 2.92
CA GLU A 454 31.94 16.51 2.79
C GLU A 454 30.80 17.36 3.32
N ARG A 455 31.00 18.10 4.41
CA ARG A 455 30.03 19.03 4.98
C ARG A 455 29.66 20.11 3.99
N GLN A 456 30.65 20.77 3.37
CA GLN A 456 30.43 21.80 2.35
C GLN A 456 29.58 21.26 1.16
N ILE A 457 29.82 20.02 0.75
CA ILE A 457 29.07 19.39 -0.36
C ILE A 457 27.65 19.00 0.08
N ALA A 458 27.50 18.46 1.27
CA ALA A 458 26.27 17.79 1.71
C ALA A 458 25.30 18.70 2.46
N ASP A 459 25.72 19.88 2.96
CA ASP A 459 24.91 20.68 3.90
C ASP A 459 23.51 21.03 3.38
N LEU A 460 23.43 21.54 2.14
CA LEU A 460 22.14 21.86 1.52
C LEU A 460 21.25 20.60 1.33
N ILE A 461 21.86 19.49 0.94
CA ILE A 461 21.14 18.22 0.71
C ILE A 461 20.61 17.68 2.04
N LEU A 462 21.44 17.70 3.08
CA LEU A 462 21.08 17.22 4.42
C LEU A 462 20.01 18.13 5.07
N LYS A 463 20.03 19.42 4.81
CA LYS A 463 19.00 20.35 5.27
C LYS A 463 17.63 19.97 4.71
N GLU A 464 17.54 19.67 3.41
CA GLU A 464 16.30 19.24 2.77
C GLU A 464 15.83 17.88 3.30
N ILE A 465 16.73 16.89 3.42
CA ILE A 465 16.41 15.59 3.97
C ILE A 465 15.87 15.71 5.40
N ARG A 466 16.56 16.45 6.28
CA ARG A 466 16.13 16.69 7.67
C ARG A 466 14.75 17.35 7.73
N SER A 467 14.53 18.38 6.92
CA SER A 467 13.27 19.10 6.87
C SER A 467 12.10 18.16 6.51
N ARG A 468 12.25 17.38 5.45
CA ARG A 468 11.23 16.45 4.99
C ARG A 468 10.98 15.29 5.97
N LEU A 469 12.03 14.73 6.58
CA LEU A 469 11.90 13.70 7.62
C LEU A 469 11.16 14.25 8.86
N ARG A 470 11.48 15.48 9.29
CA ARG A 470 10.78 16.13 10.42
C ARG A 470 9.30 16.39 10.10
N PHE A 471 8.97 16.77 8.86
CA PHE A 471 7.54 16.91 8.48
C PHE A 471 6.80 15.58 8.59
N LEU A 472 7.38 14.48 8.13
CA LEU A 472 6.77 13.15 8.28
C LEU A 472 6.61 12.76 9.76
N GLN A 473 7.58 13.08 10.60
CA GLN A 473 7.51 12.87 12.05
C GLN A 473 6.38 13.71 12.69
N ASN A 474 6.25 14.98 12.30
CA ASN A 474 5.24 15.90 12.84
C ASN A 474 3.79 15.51 12.48
N VAL A 475 3.59 14.77 11.39
CA VAL A 475 2.27 14.22 11.03
C VAL A 475 2.04 12.80 11.59
N GLY A 476 2.89 12.33 12.53
CA GLY A 476 2.71 11.04 13.22
C GLY A 476 3.09 9.84 12.37
N LEU A 477 3.99 9.96 11.40
CA LEU A 477 4.46 8.87 10.53
C LEU A 477 5.88 8.39 10.86
N GLU A 478 6.35 8.65 12.06
CA GLU A 478 7.72 8.34 12.53
C GLU A 478 8.08 6.85 12.44
N TYR A 479 7.10 5.96 12.48
CA TYR A 479 7.26 4.51 12.42
C TYR A 479 7.44 3.95 11.00
N LEU A 480 7.09 4.71 9.96
CA LEU A 480 7.21 4.26 8.57
C LEU A 480 8.68 4.20 8.13
N THR A 481 8.95 3.32 7.17
CA THR A 481 10.23 3.26 6.47
C THR A 481 10.13 3.89 5.09
N LEU A 482 11.22 4.50 4.60
CA LEU A 482 11.24 5.10 3.27
C LEU A 482 11.13 4.06 2.14
N SER A 483 11.52 2.80 2.42
CA SER A 483 11.42 1.67 1.48
C SER A 483 10.01 1.11 1.32
N ARG A 484 9.09 1.43 2.25
CA ARG A 484 7.71 0.91 2.24
C ARG A 484 6.99 1.29 0.95
N SER A 485 6.39 0.31 0.30
CA SER A 485 5.62 0.52 -0.93
C SER A 485 4.37 1.35 -0.68
N SER A 486 4.09 2.33 -1.54
CA SER A 486 2.90 3.17 -1.44
C SER A 486 1.58 2.38 -1.52
N GLY A 487 1.57 1.26 -2.23
CA GLY A 487 0.40 0.38 -2.34
C GLY A 487 0.05 -0.38 -1.05
N THR A 488 0.93 -0.37 -0.03
CA THR A 488 0.70 -1.01 1.28
C THR A 488 0.29 -0.01 2.37
N LEU A 489 0.21 1.27 2.03
CA LEU A 489 -0.19 2.32 2.96
C LEU A 489 -1.71 2.33 3.14
N SER A 490 -2.15 2.63 4.34
CA SER A 490 -3.57 2.98 4.59
C SER A 490 -3.93 4.31 3.92
N GLY A 491 -5.23 4.57 3.76
CA GLY A 491 -5.72 5.84 3.21
C GLY A 491 -5.19 7.04 3.99
N GLY A 492 -5.28 7.01 5.31
CA GLY A 492 -4.79 8.06 6.19
C GLY A 492 -3.26 8.22 6.17
N GLU A 493 -2.47 7.13 6.11
CA GLU A 493 -1.00 7.21 5.94
C GLU A 493 -0.63 7.92 4.64
N SER A 494 -1.29 7.55 3.53
CA SER A 494 -1.05 8.15 2.21
C SER A 494 -1.40 9.65 2.19
N GLN A 495 -2.52 10.03 2.80
CA GLN A 495 -2.96 11.41 2.90
C GLN A 495 -1.98 12.26 3.73
N ARG A 496 -1.51 11.76 4.87
CA ARG A 496 -0.53 12.43 5.71
C ARG A 496 0.83 12.58 5.03
N ILE A 497 1.25 11.61 4.23
CA ILE A 497 2.46 11.74 3.40
C ILE A 497 2.31 12.91 2.42
N ARG A 498 1.15 13.03 1.75
CA ARG A 498 0.89 14.16 0.85
C ARG A 498 0.87 15.49 1.61
N LEU A 499 0.21 15.53 2.78
CA LEU A 499 0.19 16.70 3.63
C LEU A 499 1.62 17.12 4.03
N ALA A 500 2.44 16.19 4.49
CA ALA A 500 3.84 16.46 4.84
C ALA A 500 4.65 17.00 3.65
N THR A 501 4.43 16.45 2.44
CA THR A 501 5.09 16.91 1.21
C THR A 501 4.68 18.35 0.86
N GLN A 502 3.39 18.68 0.98
CA GLN A 502 2.87 20.03 0.71
C GLN A 502 3.37 21.07 1.73
N ILE A 503 3.39 20.73 3.02
CA ILE A 503 3.94 21.58 4.07
C ILE A 503 5.44 21.83 3.81
N GLY A 504 6.15 20.82 3.34
CA GLY A 504 7.57 20.92 2.97
C GLY A 504 7.86 21.92 1.86
N SER A 505 6.88 22.23 1.01
CA SER A 505 7.01 23.25 -0.03
C SER A 505 7.00 24.68 0.49
N SER A 506 6.59 24.91 1.76
CA SER A 506 6.50 26.22 2.42
C SER A 506 5.73 27.28 1.61
N LEU A 507 4.71 26.87 0.86
CA LEU A 507 3.86 27.78 0.09
C LEU A 507 3.06 28.68 1.03
N MET A 508 2.91 29.95 0.66
CA MET A 508 2.17 30.97 1.41
C MET A 508 1.03 31.53 0.58
N GLY A 509 -0.06 31.94 1.23
CA GLY A 509 -1.22 32.55 0.56
C GLY A 509 -2.05 31.54 -0.27
N VAL A 510 -1.95 30.25 0.02
CA VAL A 510 -2.63 29.13 -0.66
C VAL A 510 -3.89 28.73 0.13
N LEU A 511 -4.90 28.28 -0.58
CA LEU A 511 -6.08 27.62 -0.02
C LEU A 511 -5.87 26.10 -0.01
N TYR A 512 -5.77 25.51 1.17
CA TYR A 512 -5.72 24.08 1.35
C TYR A 512 -7.11 23.53 1.66
N VAL A 513 -7.56 22.54 0.91
CA VAL A 513 -8.81 21.82 1.17
C VAL A 513 -8.45 20.37 1.53
N LEU A 514 -8.76 19.98 2.77
CA LEU A 514 -8.41 18.66 3.33
C LEU A 514 -9.68 17.84 3.60
N ASP A 515 -9.62 16.53 3.26
CA ASP A 515 -10.71 15.60 3.49
C ASP A 515 -10.36 14.66 4.65
N GLU A 516 -10.99 14.85 5.79
CA GLU A 516 -10.86 14.02 7.00
C GLU A 516 -9.39 13.66 7.35
N PRO A 517 -8.51 14.63 7.58
CA PRO A 517 -7.09 14.36 7.80
C PRO A 517 -6.80 13.63 9.13
N SER A 518 -7.72 13.60 10.09
CA SER A 518 -7.62 12.88 11.37
C SER A 518 -7.90 11.38 11.25
N ILE A 519 -8.28 10.89 10.06
CA ILE A 519 -8.77 9.53 9.87
C ILE A 519 -7.73 8.47 10.28
N GLY A 520 -8.17 7.45 11.04
CA GLY A 520 -7.31 6.37 11.51
C GLY A 520 -6.19 6.82 12.46
N LEU A 521 -6.30 8.01 13.05
CA LEU A 521 -5.36 8.52 14.04
C LEU A 521 -5.79 8.18 15.45
N HIS A 522 -4.81 7.79 16.26
CA HIS A 522 -4.93 7.83 17.70
C HIS A 522 -4.91 9.28 18.17
N GLN A 523 -5.62 9.63 19.26
CA GLN A 523 -5.72 11.01 19.78
C GLN A 523 -4.35 11.69 19.96
N ARG A 524 -3.34 10.95 20.44
CA ARG A 524 -1.96 11.45 20.54
C ARG A 524 -1.37 11.94 19.21
N ASP A 525 -1.66 11.22 18.13
CA ASP A 525 -1.16 11.57 16.82
C ASP A 525 -2.01 12.68 16.17
N ASN A 526 -3.31 12.77 16.56
CA ASN A 526 -4.19 13.88 16.19
C ASN A 526 -3.70 15.22 16.77
N ASP A 527 -3.24 15.24 18.02
CA ASP A 527 -2.64 16.43 18.62
C ASP A 527 -1.45 16.98 17.79
N LYS A 528 -0.58 16.07 17.27
CA LYS A 528 0.54 16.45 16.40
C LYS A 528 0.06 17.01 15.06
N LEU A 529 -0.97 16.38 14.48
CA LEU A 529 -1.59 16.84 13.23
C LEU A 529 -2.16 18.25 13.40
N LEU A 530 -2.95 18.49 14.46
CA LEU A 530 -3.54 19.80 14.75
C LEU A 530 -2.48 20.89 14.93
N ALA A 531 -1.40 20.60 15.66
CA ALA A 531 -0.28 21.53 15.79
C ALA A 531 0.34 21.87 14.40
N THR A 532 0.40 20.88 13.51
CA THR A 532 0.92 21.04 12.15
C THR A 532 -0.02 21.88 11.27
N LEU A 533 -1.33 21.66 11.35
CA LEU A 533 -2.35 22.43 10.62
C LEU A 533 -2.36 23.90 11.09
N LYS A 534 -2.31 24.14 12.41
CA LYS A 534 -2.18 25.49 12.96
C LYS A 534 -0.92 26.21 12.46
N ARG A 535 0.21 25.52 12.43
CA ARG A 535 1.44 26.07 11.85
C ARG A 535 1.28 26.43 10.37
N LEU A 536 0.61 25.59 9.59
CA LEU A 536 0.34 25.85 8.17
C LEU A 536 -0.55 27.10 7.99
N ARG A 537 -1.57 27.26 8.83
CA ARG A 537 -2.41 28.48 8.90
C ARG A 537 -1.57 29.70 9.23
N ASP A 538 -0.74 29.62 10.28
CA ASP A 538 0.08 30.73 10.78
C ASP A 538 1.13 31.21 9.78
N LEU A 539 1.43 30.43 8.73
CA LEU A 539 2.21 30.85 7.56
C LEU A 539 1.42 31.74 6.59
N GLY A 540 0.18 32.10 6.91
CA GLY A 540 -0.68 32.94 6.06
C GLY A 540 -1.46 32.15 5.01
N ASN A 541 -1.77 30.88 5.27
CA ASN A 541 -2.60 30.05 4.42
C ASN A 541 -4.03 29.97 4.95
N THR A 542 -4.99 29.74 4.05
CA THR A 542 -6.37 29.42 4.40
C THR A 542 -6.57 27.91 4.35
N LEU A 543 -7.09 27.33 5.43
CA LEU A 543 -7.36 25.90 5.51
C LEU A 543 -8.87 25.67 5.59
N ILE A 544 -9.40 24.86 4.69
CA ILE A 544 -10.75 24.29 4.76
C ILE A 544 -10.60 22.80 5.02
N VAL A 545 -11.14 22.34 6.15
CA VAL A 545 -11.03 20.95 6.59
C VAL A 545 -12.42 20.36 6.70
N VAL A 546 -12.71 19.33 5.92
CA VAL A 546 -13.92 18.51 6.13
C VAL A 546 -13.62 17.54 7.26
N GLU A 547 -14.32 17.67 8.40
CA GLU A 547 -13.99 16.87 9.58
C GLU A 547 -15.20 16.58 10.47
N HIS A 548 -15.04 15.51 11.27
CA HIS A 548 -16.01 15.05 12.26
C HIS A 548 -15.43 14.88 13.66
N ASP A 549 -14.11 15.03 13.78
CA ASP A 549 -13.39 14.87 15.05
C ASP A 549 -13.64 16.05 15.99
N GLU A 550 -14.00 15.75 17.25
CA GLU A 550 -14.33 16.75 18.28
C GLU A 550 -13.14 17.71 18.52
N ASP A 551 -11.93 17.18 18.67
CA ASP A 551 -10.72 17.97 18.96
C ASP A 551 -10.37 18.91 17.81
N THR A 552 -10.56 18.47 16.57
CA THR A 552 -10.34 19.29 15.38
C THR A 552 -11.37 20.42 15.29
N MET A 553 -12.66 20.15 15.55
CA MET A 553 -13.70 21.16 15.57
C MET A 553 -13.47 22.19 16.67
N LEU A 554 -13.09 21.77 17.87
CA LEU A 554 -12.76 22.66 18.98
C LEU A 554 -11.52 23.52 18.74
N ALA A 555 -10.61 23.04 17.91
CA ALA A 555 -9.38 23.74 17.56
C ALA A 555 -9.53 24.70 16.37
N ALA A 556 -10.67 24.68 15.67
CA ALA A 556 -10.96 25.50 14.49
C ALA A 556 -11.23 26.96 14.87
N ASP A 557 -10.85 27.87 13.96
CA ASP A 557 -11.17 29.30 14.09
C ASP A 557 -12.63 29.57 13.68
N CYS A 558 -13.14 28.79 12.71
CA CYS A 558 -14.52 28.87 12.22
C CYS A 558 -15.04 27.47 11.91
N ILE A 559 -16.31 27.23 12.13
CA ILE A 559 -17.01 25.99 11.78
C ILE A 559 -18.20 26.34 10.89
N VAL A 560 -18.39 25.57 9.83
CA VAL A 560 -19.54 25.61 8.95
C VAL A 560 -20.29 24.29 9.09
N ASP A 561 -21.46 24.30 9.71
CA ASP A 561 -22.30 23.11 9.91
C ASP A 561 -23.31 22.99 8.76
N VAL A 562 -23.23 21.87 8.03
CA VAL A 562 -24.06 21.59 6.83
C VAL A 562 -25.07 20.50 7.16
N GLY A 563 -26.35 20.80 6.95
CA GLY A 563 -27.44 19.88 7.30
C GLY A 563 -28.77 20.29 6.67
N PRO A 564 -29.90 20.12 7.40
CA PRO A 564 -30.02 19.39 8.67
C PRO A 564 -30.02 17.87 8.54
N GLY A 565 -30.28 17.36 7.34
CA GLY A 565 -30.39 15.95 7.01
C GLY A 565 -29.34 15.50 5.98
N ALA A 566 -29.58 14.33 5.41
CA ALA A 566 -28.77 13.78 4.29
C ALA A 566 -29.53 13.91 2.96
N ASP A 567 -28.79 13.96 1.84
CA ASP A 567 -29.31 14.00 0.46
C ASP A 567 -30.32 15.15 0.26
N VAL A 568 -31.55 14.89 -0.17
CA VAL A 568 -32.60 15.93 -0.40
C VAL A 568 -32.99 16.70 0.86
N HIS A 569 -32.75 16.12 2.03
CA HIS A 569 -32.99 16.77 3.33
C HIS A 569 -31.74 17.50 3.88
N GLY A 570 -30.60 17.45 3.15
CA GLY A 570 -29.40 18.18 3.45
C GLY A 570 -29.21 19.41 2.59
N GLY A 571 -27.99 19.88 2.46
CA GLY A 571 -27.57 20.92 1.52
C GLY A 571 -27.86 22.35 1.98
N GLU A 572 -28.17 22.57 3.25
CA GLU A 572 -28.38 23.89 3.86
C GLU A 572 -27.27 24.21 4.87
N ILE A 573 -26.97 25.47 5.06
CA ILE A 573 -26.07 25.92 6.13
C ILE A 573 -26.92 26.10 7.41
N ILE A 574 -26.62 25.32 8.43
CA ILE A 574 -27.34 25.35 9.70
C ILE A 574 -26.77 26.43 10.61
N ALA A 575 -25.44 26.48 10.70
CA ALA A 575 -24.76 27.48 11.52
C ALA A 575 -23.36 27.73 10.97
N VAL A 576 -22.86 28.96 11.16
CA VAL A 576 -21.48 29.37 10.86
C VAL A 576 -20.97 30.18 12.05
N GLY A 577 -19.79 29.86 12.55
CA GLY A 577 -19.18 30.60 13.64
C GLY A 577 -18.12 29.79 14.38
N THR A 578 -17.77 30.24 15.57
CA THR A 578 -16.85 29.57 16.48
C THR A 578 -17.46 28.29 17.06
N ALA A 579 -16.66 27.39 17.60
CA ALA A 579 -17.18 26.20 18.28
C ALA A 579 -18.24 26.51 19.35
N ARG A 580 -18.05 27.62 20.06
CA ARG A 580 -19.01 28.05 21.09
C ARG A 580 -20.39 28.45 20.51
N GLU A 581 -20.40 29.22 19.42
CA GLU A 581 -21.61 29.60 18.72
C GLU A 581 -22.36 28.39 18.12
N ILE A 582 -21.61 27.40 17.63
CA ILE A 582 -22.20 26.15 17.15
C ILE A 582 -22.83 25.34 18.30
N MET A 583 -22.20 25.29 19.48
CA MET A 583 -22.77 24.63 20.68
C MET A 583 -24.06 25.29 21.18
N GLU A 584 -24.19 26.58 20.99
CA GLU A 584 -25.37 27.35 21.38
C GLU A 584 -26.54 27.19 20.39
N CYS A 585 -26.27 26.73 19.14
CA CYS A 585 -27.27 26.51 18.11
C CYS A 585 -28.07 25.22 18.35
N LYS A 586 -29.36 25.33 18.74
CA LYS A 586 -30.21 24.18 19.03
C LYS A 586 -30.52 23.29 17.84
N ASP A 587 -30.51 23.85 16.63
CA ASP A 587 -30.80 23.12 15.38
C ASP A 587 -29.60 22.36 14.84
N SER A 588 -28.42 22.69 15.34
CA SER A 588 -27.16 22.00 14.98
C SER A 588 -27.02 20.66 15.70
N LEU A 589 -27.07 19.55 14.96
CA LEU A 589 -26.77 18.23 15.52
C LEU A 589 -25.31 18.15 15.99
N THR A 590 -24.39 18.75 15.27
CA THR A 590 -22.98 18.88 15.64
C THR A 590 -22.86 19.61 16.98
N GLY A 591 -23.54 20.76 17.13
CA GLY A 591 -23.55 21.55 18.37
C GLY A 591 -24.12 20.77 19.54
N GLN A 592 -25.20 19.98 19.36
CA GLN A 592 -25.76 19.12 20.41
C GLN A 592 -24.77 18.05 20.91
N TYR A 593 -23.92 17.46 20.04
CA TYR A 593 -22.88 16.50 20.46
C TYR A 593 -21.69 17.21 21.11
N LEU A 594 -21.22 18.33 20.54
CA LEU A 594 -20.12 19.12 21.13
C LEU A 594 -20.44 19.65 22.50
N SER A 595 -21.66 20.16 22.71
CA SER A 595 -22.13 20.67 24.04
C SER A 595 -22.40 19.53 25.03
N GLY A 596 -22.63 18.30 24.54
CA GLY A 596 -23.02 17.14 25.36
C GLY A 596 -24.51 17.03 25.59
N ALA A 597 -25.35 17.89 24.98
CA ALA A 597 -26.81 17.76 25.02
C ALA A 597 -27.29 16.43 24.42
N ARG A 598 -26.56 15.94 23.44
CA ARG A 598 -26.62 14.54 22.98
C ARG A 598 -25.28 13.86 23.22
N ARG A 599 -25.32 12.60 23.66
CA ARG A 599 -24.09 11.81 23.92
C ARG A 599 -24.31 10.34 23.62
N ILE A 600 -23.24 9.62 23.39
CA ILE A 600 -23.20 8.16 23.34
C ILE A 600 -23.01 7.69 24.78
N PRO A 601 -24.01 6.98 25.38
CA PRO A 601 -23.94 6.62 26.79
C PRO A 601 -22.90 5.52 27.03
N VAL A 602 -22.26 5.58 28.19
CA VAL A 602 -21.44 4.48 28.71
C VAL A 602 -22.36 3.37 29.19
N PRO A 603 -22.20 2.09 28.79
CA PRO A 603 -23.03 1.02 29.32
C PRO A 603 -22.91 0.88 30.84
N ALA A 604 -24.04 0.85 31.53
CA ALA A 604 -24.08 0.70 32.99
C ALA A 604 -23.47 -0.66 33.46
N VAL A 605 -23.56 -1.69 32.64
CA VAL A 605 -23.03 -3.04 32.91
C VAL A 605 -22.28 -3.56 31.69
N ARG A 606 -21.05 -4.01 31.91
CA ARG A 606 -20.27 -4.67 30.87
C ARG A 606 -20.65 -6.14 30.77
N ARG A 607 -20.79 -6.65 29.54
CA ARG A 607 -21.07 -8.07 29.30
C ARG A 607 -19.86 -8.93 29.68
N LYS A 608 -20.09 -10.03 30.39
CA LYS A 608 -19.06 -11.01 30.73
C LYS A 608 -18.81 -12.03 29.60
N GLY A 609 -19.62 -11.95 28.52
CA GLY A 609 -19.55 -12.92 27.43
C GLY A 609 -20.10 -14.29 27.76
N SER A 610 -19.78 -15.28 26.92
CA SER A 610 -20.22 -16.67 27.08
C SER A 610 -19.38 -17.49 28.09
N GLY A 611 -18.34 -16.91 28.67
CA GLY A 611 -17.33 -17.60 29.49
C GLY A 611 -16.25 -18.33 28.68
N ASN A 612 -16.42 -18.44 27.38
CA ASN A 612 -15.41 -19.01 26.45
C ASN A 612 -14.47 -17.91 25.96
N VAL A 613 -13.24 -18.28 25.64
CA VAL A 613 -12.20 -17.36 25.16
C VAL A 613 -11.56 -17.89 23.89
N LEU A 614 -11.41 -17.03 22.91
CA LEU A 614 -10.57 -17.28 21.76
C LEU A 614 -9.16 -16.76 22.09
N ARG A 615 -8.17 -17.62 22.09
CA ARG A 615 -6.79 -17.26 22.42
C ARG A 615 -5.90 -17.32 21.19
N VAL A 616 -5.18 -16.25 20.92
CA VAL A 616 -4.10 -16.16 19.93
C VAL A 616 -2.79 -16.36 20.67
N LEU A 617 -1.97 -17.32 20.22
CA LEU A 617 -0.69 -17.66 20.85
C LEU A 617 0.48 -17.27 19.97
N GLY A 618 1.48 -16.61 20.56
CA GLY A 618 2.76 -16.33 19.95
C GLY A 618 2.70 -15.51 18.65
N ALA A 619 1.83 -14.52 18.59
CA ALA A 619 1.74 -13.66 17.41
C ALA A 619 3.00 -12.81 17.23
N ARG A 620 3.69 -12.97 16.05
CA ARG A 620 4.98 -12.34 15.74
C ARG A 620 5.10 -11.89 14.28
N GLU A 621 3.98 -11.55 13.66
CA GLU A 621 3.98 -10.99 12.31
C GLU A 621 4.29 -9.50 12.35
N ASN A 622 5.07 -9.03 11.39
CA ASN A 622 5.57 -7.66 11.28
C ASN A 622 6.28 -7.21 12.56
N ASN A 623 5.75 -6.19 13.25
CA ASN A 623 6.32 -5.65 14.48
C ASN A 623 5.85 -6.31 15.78
N LEU A 624 4.94 -7.30 15.71
CA LEU A 624 4.46 -8.01 16.91
C LEU A 624 5.58 -8.80 17.61
N LYS A 625 5.65 -8.68 18.93
CA LYS A 625 6.73 -9.22 19.77
C LYS A 625 6.31 -10.48 20.52
N ASN A 626 5.89 -11.52 19.79
CA ASN A 626 5.48 -12.82 20.34
C ASN A 626 4.39 -12.67 21.41
N VAL A 627 3.31 -11.99 21.04
CA VAL A 627 2.24 -11.66 21.99
C VAL A 627 1.15 -12.74 22.01
N ASP A 628 0.66 -12.99 23.22
CA ASP A 628 -0.54 -13.79 23.47
C ASP A 628 -1.71 -12.86 23.76
N VAL A 629 -2.87 -13.17 23.16
CA VAL A 629 -4.05 -12.32 23.29
C VAL A 629 -5.30 -13.17 23.51
N ASP A 630 -6.07 -12.81 24.53
CA ASP A 630 -7.35 -13.42 24.88
C ASP A 630 -8.51 -12.52 24.42
N ILE A 631 -9.44 -13.11 23.67
CA ILE A 631 -10.66 -12.43 23.19
C ILE A 631 -11.87 -13.15 23.78
N PRO A 632 -12.60 -12.53 24.76
CA PRO A 632 -13.81 -13.12 25.33
C PRO A 632 -14.88 -13.27 24.24
N LEU A 633 -15.51 -14.46 24.13
CA LEU A 633 -16.54 -14.70 23.15
C LEU A 633 -17.91 -14.20 23.66
N GLY A 634 -18.73 -13.68 22.72
CA GLY A 634 -20.02 -13.06 23.05
C GLY A 634 -19.90 -11.66 23.65
N THR A 635 -18.81 -10.95 23.32
CA THR A 635 -18.55 -9.59 23.77
C THR A 635 -18.31 -8.63 22.60
N PHE A 636 -18.41 -7.33 22.89
CA PHE A 636 -17.94 -6.25 22.05
C PHE A 636 -16.50 -5.91 22.47
N THR A 637 -15.54 -6.43 21.72
CA THR A 637 -14.10 -6.25 21.98
C THR A 637 -13.52 -5.20 21.03
N VAL A 638 -12.80 -4.22 21.56
CA VAL A 638 -12.09 -3.21 20.79
C VAL A 638 -10.58 -3.40 20.89
N VAL A 639 -9.90 -3.44 19.75
CA VAL A 639 -8.43 -3.44 19.65
C VAL A 639 -7.98 -2.03 19.27
N THR A 640 -7.25 -1.40 20.17
CA THR A 640 -6.81 0.00 20.04
C THR A 640 -5.30 0.16 20.23
N GLY A 641 -4.81 1.38 20.20
CA GLY A 641 -3.40 1.73 20.38
C GLY A 641 -2.91 2.75 19.37
N VAL A 642 -1.72 3.28 19.56
CA VAL A 642 -1.14 4.30 18.68
C VAL A 642 -0.98 3.82 17.24
N SER A 643 -0.82 4.75 16.29
CA SER A 643 -0.61 4.42 14.89
C SER A 643 0.66 3.58 14.71
N GLY A 644 0.58 2.49 13.92
CA GLY A 644 1.69 1.56 13.73
C GLY A 644 2.02 0.62 14.90
N SER A 645 1.19 0.54 15.96
CA SER A 645 1.42 -0.34 17.13
C SER A 645 1.26 -1.84 16.85
N GLY A 646 0.72 -2.22 15.68
CA GLY A 646 0.56 -3.64 15.29
C GLY A 646 -0.88 -4.15 15.30
N LYS A 647 -1.90 -3.30 15.47
CA LYS A 647 -3.34 -3.66 15.48
C LYS A 647 -3.75 -4.50 14.27
N SER A 648 -3.54 -3.96 13.06
CA SER A 648 -3.89 -4.66 11.83
C SER A 648 -3.05 -5.93 11.62
N SER A 649 -1.79 -5.97 12.10
CA SER A 649 -0.98 -7.19 12.09
C SER A 649 -1.59 -8.28 12.98
N LEU A 650 -2.06 -7.92 14.17
CA LEU A 650 -2.70 -8.87 15.09
C LEU A 650 -4.07 -9.33 14.56
N VAL A 651 -4.93 -8.38 14.20
CA VAL A 651 -6.34 -8.66 13.88
C VAL A 651 -6.51 -9.17 12.45
N ASN A 652 -5.97 -8.45 11.46
CA ASN A 652 -6.19 -8.78 10.05
C ASN A 652 -5.22 -9.86 9.55
N GLU A 653 -3.91 -9.73 9.85
CA GLU A 653 -2.91 -10.66 9.31
C GLU A 653 -2.85 -11.98 10.09
N VAL A 654 -2.96 -11.95 11.42
CA VAL A 654 -2.89 -13.17 12.23
C VAL A 654 -4.29 -13.73 12.49
N LEU A 655 -5.12 -13.02 13.26
CA LEU A 655 -6.40 -13.53 13.75
C LEU A 655 -7.37 -13.87 12.61
N TYR A 656 -7.70 -12.89 11.78
CA TYR A 656 -8.66 -13.06 10.69
C TYR A 656 -8.23 -14.14 9.70
N LYS A 657 -7.00 -14.07 9.18
CA LYS A 657 -6.53 -15.04 8.19
C LYS A 657 -6.46 -16.46 8.76
N ALA A 658 -6.06 -16.62 10.02
CA ALA A 658 -6.03 -17.93 10.67
C ALA A 658 -7.45 -18.49 10.89
N LEU A 659 -8.41 -17.66 11.31
CA LEU A 659 -9.81 -18.05 11.44
C LEU A 659 -10.42 -18.37 10.08
N ALA A 660 -10.20 -17.54 9.06
CA ALA A 660 -10.74 -17.71 7.72
C ALA A 660 -10.22 -19.00 7.06
N ALA A 661 -8.94 -19.32 7.24
CA ALA A 661 -8.38 -20.58 6.76
C ALA A 661 -9.03 -21.81 7.44
N ARG A 662 -9.34 -21.73 8.75
CA ARG A 662 -9.89 -22.82 9.54
C ARG A 662 -11.40 -22.97 9.40
N LEU A 663 -12.15 -21.88 9.47
CA LEU A 663 -13.61 -21.87 9.50
C LEU A 663 -14.23 -21.72 8.09
N ASN A 664 -13.63 -20.91 7.23
CA ASN A 664 -14.19 -20.59 5.91
C ASN A 664 -13.43 -21.26 4.75
N GLY A 665 -12.34 -22.00 5.01
CA GLY A 665 -11.52 -22.64 3.97
C GLY A 665 -10.80 -21.63 3.05
N ALA A 666 -10.48 -20.44 3.55
CA ALA A 666 -9.75 -19.41 2.78
C ALA A 666 -8.32 -19.86 2.45
N ARG A 667 -7.78 -19.33 1.35
CA ARG A 667 -6.44 -19.69 0.85
C ARG A 667 -5.32 -18.77 1.37
N ASP A 668 -5.68 -17.70 2.07
CA ASP A 668 -4.72 -16.74 2.55
C ASP A 668 -3.92 -17.30 3.73
N ARG A 669 -2.62 -17.04 3.70
CA ARG A 669 -1.73 -17.43 4.78
C ARG A 669 -1.90 -16.51 5.96
N ALA A 670 -2.08 -17.11 7.15
CA ALA A 670 -2.02 -16.35 8.39
C ALA A 670 -0.58 -15.89 8.69
N GLY A 671 -0.46 -14.72 9.31
CA GLY A 671 0.79 -14.21 9.84
C GLY A 671 1.43 -15.18 10.84
N LYS A 672 2.70 -14.99 11.13
CA LYS A 672 3.48 -15.86 12.04
C LYS A 672 2.88 -15.88 13.43
N HIS A 673 2.48 -17.05 13.89
CA HIS A 673 1.93 -17.32 15.23
C HIS A 673 2.10 -18.79 15.58
N ASP A 674 1.95 -19.14 16.85
CA ASP A 674 2.10 -20.52 17.31
C ASP A 674 0.79 -21.31 17.19
N GLY A 675 -0.36 -20.66 17.36
CA GLY A 675 -1.65 -21.31 17.20
C GLY A 675 -2.85 -20.48 17.68
N LEU A 676 -4.05 -21.07 17.48
CA LEU A 676 -5.31 -20.54 18.01
C LEU A 676 -5.98 -21.62 18.87
N GLN A 677 -6.55 -21.20 20.02
CA GLN A 677 -7.36 -22.04 20.90
C GLN A 677 -8.78 -21.47 21.03
N GLY A 678 -9.78 -22.32 21.27
CA GLY A 678 -11.18 -21.91 21.42
C GLY A 678 -11.96 -21.83 20.08
N LEU A 679 -11.43 -22.42 19.01
CA LEU A 679 -12.06 -22.42 17.67
C LEU A 679 -13.36 -23.23 17.63
N GLU A 680 -13.51 -24.22 18.51
CA GLU A 680 -14.68 -25.09 18.65
C GLU A 680 -15.96 -24.33 19.01
N HIS A 681 -15.84 -23.15 19.55
CA HIS A 681 -16.96 -22.30 19.95
C HIS A 681 -17.46 -21.39 18.81
N LEU A 682 -16.77 -21.38 17.66
CA LEU A 682 -17.07 -20.54 16.51
C LEU A 682 -17.47 -21.38 15.30
N ASP A 683 -18.43 -20.88 14.52
CA ASP A 683 -18.86 -21.50 13.27
C ASP A 683 -18.39 -20.75 12.02
N LYS A 684 -18.17 -19.45 12.12
CA LYS A 684 -17.85 -18.61 10.98
C LYS A 684 -17.09 -17.34 11.41
N VAL A 685 -16.20 -16.86 10.55
CA VAL A 685 -15.61 -15.53 10.65
C VAL A 685 -16.04 -14.65 9.49
N ILE A 686 -16.37 -13.39 9.77
CA ILE A 686 -16.77 -12.39 8.78
C ILE A 686 -15.91 -11.16 9.00
N ALA A 687 -15.12 -10.79 7.98
CA ALA A 687 -14.40 -9.51 7.99
C ALA A 687 -15.19 -8.46 7.21
N ILE A 688 -15.29 -7.29 7.79
CA ILE A 688 -15.96 -6.12 7.23
C ILE A 688 -14.92 -4.99 7.16
N ASP A 689 -14.27 -4.90 6.01
CA ASP A 689 -13.23 -3.93 5.71
C ASP A 689 -13.74 -2.82 4.78
N GLN A 690 -12.93 -1.80 4.56
CA GLN A 690 -13.22 -0.65 3.70
C GLN A 690 -13.04 -0.94 2.20
N SER A 691 -12.73 -2.17 1.80
CA SER A 691 -12.57 -2.51 0.39
C SER A 691 -13.89 -2.35 -0.37
N PRO A 692 -13.86 -1.94 -1.64
CA PRO A 692 -15.06 -1.77 -2.46
C PRO A 692 -15.92 -3.04 -2.51
N ILE A 693 -17.25 -2.89 -2.55
CA ILE A 693 -18.20 -4.02 -2.69
C ILE A 693 -18.16 -4.68 -4.07
N GLY A 694 -17.33 -4.18 -4.97
CA GLY A 694 -17.07 -4.73 -6.29
C GLY A 694 -16.14 -3.81 -7.09
N ARG A 695 -15.51 -4.37 -8.12
CA ARG A 695 -14.49 -3.67 -8.93
C ARG A 695 -15.06 -3.05 -10.23
N THR A 696 -16.33 -3.27 -10.51
CA THR A 696 -16.96 -2.82 -11.76
C THR A 696 -18.15 -1.90 -11.48
N PRO A 697 -18.51 -1.01 -12.41
CA PRO A 697 -19.70 -0.15 -12.29
C PRO A 697 -21.03 -0.93 -12.13
N ARG A 698 -21.04 -2.25 -12.41
CA ARG A 698 -22.23 -3.13 -12.25
C ARG A 698 -22.51 -3.49 -10.80
N SER A 699 -21.49 -3.48 -9.96
CA SER A 699 -21.66 -3.72 -8.54
C SER A 699 -22.29 -2.50 -7.88
N ASN A 700 -23.33 -2.69 -7.10
CA ASN A 700 -24.04 -1.64 -6.39
C ASN A 700 -24.68 -2.19 -5.09
N PRO A 701 -25.17 -1.33 -4.19
CA PRO A 701 -25.79 -1.77 -2.93
C PRO A 701 -26.92 -2.79 -3.12
N ALA A 702 -27.79 -2.62 -4.12
CA ALA A 702 -28.88 -3.55 -4.37
C ALA A 702 -28.41 -4.94 -4.81
N THR A 703 -27.35 -5.02 -5.64
CA THR A 703 -26.78 -6.31 -6.06
C THR A 703 -26.03 -7.00 -4.93
N TYR A 704 -25.25 -6.27 -4.15
CA TYR A 704 -24.44 -6.82 -3.08
C TYR A 704 -25.30 -7.39 -1.92
N THR A 705 -26.36 -6.68 -1.52
CA THR A 705 -27.31 -7.14 -0.48
C THR A 705 -28.26 -8.24 -0.96
N GLY A 706 -28.21 -8.58 -2.27
CA GLY A 706 -29.17 -9.48 -2.89
C GLY A 706 -30.58 -8.92 -3.01
N LEU A 707 -30.79 -7.63 -2.74
CA LEU A 707 -32.05 -6.91 -2.89
C LEU A 707 -32.51 -6.88 -4.34
N PHE A 708 -31.57 -6.72 -5.26
CA PHE A 708 -31.85 -6.65 -6.70
C PHE A 708 -32.48 -7.93 -7.25
N GLY A 709 -32.17 -9.10 -6.67
CA GLY A 709 -32.83 -10.36 -7.01
C GLY A 709 -34.33 -10.33 -6.73
N ASP A 710 -34.71 -9.85 -5.53
CA ASP A 710 -36.11 -9.74 -5.13
C ASP A 710 -36.86 -8.67 -5.97
N ILE A 711 -36.21 -7.55 -6.31
CA ILE A 711 -36.78 -6.51 -7.18
C ILE A 711 -37.03 -7.06 -8.60
N ARG A 712 -36.09 -7.79 -9.20
CA ARG A 712 -36.26 -8.40 -10.51
C ARG A 712 -37.40 -9.42 -10.54
N GLU A 713 -37.53 -10.20 -9.49
CA GLU A 713 -38.63 -11.15 -9.35
C GLU A 713 -39.97 -10.41 -9.24
N LEU A 714 -40.02 -9.31 -8.52
CA LEU A 714 -41.22 -8.45 -8.44
C LEU A 714 -41.62 -7.90 -9.80
N PHE A 715 -40.67 -7.34 -10.57
CA PHE A 715 -40.95 -6.78 -11.89
C PHE A 715 -41.43 -7.87 -12.88
N SER A 716 -40.91 -9.09 -12.80
CA SER A 716 -41.35 -10.19 -13.66
C SER A 716 -42.81 -10.65 -13.36
N LYS A 717 -43.32 -10.31 -12.18
CA LYS A 717 -44.71 -10.64 -11.77
C LYS A 717 -45.72 -9.55 -12.12
N THR A 718 -45.30 -8.40 -12.65
CA THR A 718 -46.22 -7.34 -13.12
C THR A 718 -47.06 -7.84 -14.30
N GLN A 719 -48.24 -7.24 -14.55
CA GLN A 719 -49.10 -7.60 -15.65
C GLN A 719 -48.44 -7.43 -17.01
N ASP A 720 -47.75 -6.28 -17.20
CA ASP A 720 -47.00 -5.97 -18.45
C ASP A 720 -45.89 -6.96 -18.73
N ALA A 721 -45.13 -7.35 -17.71
CA ALA A 721 -44.07 -8.34 -17.86
C ALA A 721 -44.62 -9.72 -18.23
N LYS A 722 -45.70 -10.16 -17.57
CA LYS A 722 -46.38 -11.42 -17.88
C LYS A 722 -46.96 -11.44 -19.30
N ALA A 723 -47.63 -10.36 -19.71
CA ALA A 723 -48.18 -10.23 -21.05
C ALA A 723 -47.10 -10.32 -22.14
N ARG A 724 -45.90 -9.85 -21.88
CA ARG A 724 -44.73 -9.90 -22.78
C ARG A 724 -43.83 -11.13 -22.60
N GLY A 725 -44.16 -12.02 -21.68
CA GLY A 725 -43.36 -13.21 -21.37
C GLY A 725 -41.97 -12.88 -20.75
N TYR A 726 -41.84 -11.76 -20.04
CA TYR A 726 -40.59 -11.32 -19.46
C TYR A 726 -40.33 -11.98 -18.12
N GLY A 727 -39.31 -12.86 -18.06
CA GLY A 727 -38.82 -13.43 -16.80
C GLY A 727 -37.86 -12.52 -16.05
N PRO A 728 -37.43 -12.91 -14.84
CA PRO A 728 -36.52 -12.12 -13.99
C PRO A 728 -35.17 -11.75 -14.67
N GLY A 729 -34.71 -12.57 -15.64
CA GLY A 729 -33.50 -12.34 -16.43
C GLY A 729 -33.59 -11.07 -17.31
N ARG A 730 -34.80 -10.72 -17.79
CA ARG A 730 -35.03 -9.51 -18.60
C ARG A 730 -34.68 -8.21 -17.84
N PHE A 731 -34.90 -8.22 -16.54
CA PHE A 731 -34.65 -7.09 -15.65
C PHE A 731 -33.24 -7.08 -15.06
N SER A 732 -32.32 -7.92 -15.59
CA SER A 732 -30.92 -7.93 -15.21
C SER A 732 -30.07 -7.16 -16.23
N PHE A 733 -29.30 -6.19 -15.76
CA PHE A 733 -28.32 -5.49 -16.59
C PHE A 733 -27.06 -6.33 -16.89
N ASN A 734 -26.91 -7.51 -16.25
CA ASN A 734 -25.80 -8.43 -16.49
C ASN A 734 -26.09 -9.45 -17.59
N VAL A 735 -27.37 -9.67 -17.93
CA VAL A 735 -27.81 -10.71 -18.87
C VAL A 735 -28.28 -10.07 -20.16
N ARG A 736 -27.96 -10.69 -21.30
CA ARG A 736 -28.45 -10.24 -22.62
C ARG A 736 -29.98 -10.31 -22.68
N GLY A 737 -30.57 -9.42 -23.48
CA GLY A 737 -32.01 -9.38 -23.77
C GLY A 737 -32.73 -8.16 -23.19
N GLY A 738 -32.43 -7.76 -21.92
CA GLY A 738 -33.04 -6.56 -21.31
C GLY A 738 -32.11 -5.38 -21.12
N ARG A 739 -30.79 -5.61 -21.18
CA ARG A 739 -29.77 -4.59 -20.99
C ARG A 739 -29.53 -3.78 -22.26
N CYS A 740 -28.95 -2.61 -22.11
CA CYS A 740 -28.37 -1.87 -23.24
C CYS A 740 -27.13 -2.63 -23.75
N GLU A 741 -27.15 -3.05 -25.02
CA GLU A 741 -26.03 -3.81 -25.58
C GLU A 741 -24.84 -2.92 -25.96
N SER A 742 -25.02 -1.61 -26.17
CA SER A 742 -23.93 -0.66 -26.46
C SER A 742 -22.95 -0.57 -25.28
N CYS A 743 -23.44 -0.39 -24.06
CA CYS A 743 -22.60 -0.37 -22.84
C CYS A 743 -22.61 -1.71 -22.11
N SER A 744 -23.21 -2.76 -22.68
CA SER A 744 -23.34 -4.08 -22.03
C SER A 744 -23.96 -4.06 -20.62
N GLY A 745 -24.78 -3.04 -20.32
CA GLY A 745 -25.45 -2.85 -19.05
C GLY A 745 -24.66 -2.04 -18.01
N ASP A 746 -23.48 -1.51 -18.34
CA ASP A 746 -22.70 -0.67 -17.40
C ASP A 746 -23.34 0.71 -17.20
N GLY A 747 -24.08 1.21 -18.16
CA GLY A 747 -24.60 2.58 -18.18
C GLY A 747 -23.54 3.62 -18.55
N LEU A 748 -22.28 3.26 -18.46
CA LEU A 748 -21.11 4.09 -18.74
C LEU A 748 -20.25 3.42 -19.80
N ILE A 749 -19.49 4.21 -20.54
CA ILE A 749 -18.46 3.78 -21.48
C ILE A 749 -17.11 4.16 -20.88
N LYS A 750 -16.23 3.18 -20.70
CA LYS A 750 -14.86 3.40 -20.24
C LYS A 750 -14.01 3.84 -21.44
N ILE A 751 -13.39 5.00 -21.33
CA ILE A 751 -12.39 5.50 -22.29
C ILE A 751 -11.02 5.30 -21.65
N GLU A 752 -10.24 4.37 -22.20
CA GLU A 752 -8.89 4.09 -21.70
C GLU A 752 -7.91 5.17 -22.19
N MET A 753 -7.28 5.83 -21.22
CA MET A 753 -6.30 6.89 -21.45
C MET A 753 -4.93 6.37 -21.06
N HIS A 754 -4.08 6.01 -22.02
CA HIS A 754 -2.78 5.34 -21.78
C HIS A 754 -1.85 6.03 -20.77
N PHE A 755 -1.92 7.35 -20.63
CA PHE A 755 -1.05 8.15 -19.73
C PHE A 755 -1.82 8.91 -18.64
N LEU A 756 -3.16 8.89 -18.67
CA LEU A 756 -4.05 9.56 -17.73
C LEU A 756 -5.00 8.53 -17.11
N PRO A 757 -5.66 8.85 -15.98
CA PRO A 757 -6.71 8.00 -15.43
C PRO A 757 -7.82 7.77 -16.46
N ASP A 758 -8.37 6.56 -16.49
CA ASP A 758 -9.49 6.20 -17.35
C ASP A 758 -10.70 7.10 -17.05
N ILE A 759 -11.37 7.55 -18.12
CA ILE A 759 -12.57 8.39 -18.02
C ILE A 759 -13.81 7.53 -18.27
N TYR A 760 -14.82 7.72 -17.43
CA TYR A 760 -16.12 7.08 -17.57
C TYR A 760 -17.15 8.11 -18.01
N VAL A 761 -17.72 7.93 -19.19
CA VAL A 761 -18.77 8.82 -19.72
C VAL A 761 -20.11 8.09 -19.81
N PRO A 762 -21.27 8.78 -19.61
CA PRO A 762 -22.57 8.15 -19.79
C PRO A 762 -22.72 7.57 -21.20
N CYS A 763 -23.33 6.40 -21.31
CA CYS A 763 -23.59 5.77 -22.61
C CYS A 763 -24.59 6.59 -23.43
N ASP A 764 -24.24 6.97 -24.63
CA ASP A 764 -25.08 7.81 -25.53
C ASP A 764 -26.42 7.16 -25.89
N VAL A 765 -26.48 5.83 -25.95
CA VAL A 765 -27.69 5.06 -26.31
C VAL A 765 -28.66 4.98 -25.14
N CYS A 766 -28.23 4.57 -23.95
CA CYS A 766 -29.11 4.42 -22.81
C CYS A 766 -29.10 5.63 -21.87
N LYS A 767 -28.21 6.59 -22.05
CA LYS A 767 -28.05 7.80 -21.22
C LYS A 767 -27.93 7.45 -19.73
N GLY A 768 -27.10 6.46 -19.42
CA GLY A 768 -26.89 5.99 -18.05
C GLY A 768 -27.93 4.98 -17.54
N LYS A 769 -29.05 4.76 -18.22
CA LYS A 769 -30.18 3.95 -17.74
C LYS A 769 -29.92 2.45 -17.70
N ARG A 770 -28.84 1.91 -18.28
CA ARG A 770 -28.41 0.50 -18.28
C ARG A 770 -29.28 -0.47 -19.07
N TYR A 771 -30.55 -0.17 -19.37
CA TYR A 771 -31.53 -1.02 -20.00
C TYR A 771 -31.92 -0.55 -21.41
N ASN A 772 -32.48 -1.46 -22.19
CA ASN A 772 -33.13 -1.11 -23.45
C ASN A 772 -34.51 -0.50 -23.20
N ARG A 773 -35.05 0.17 -24.23
CA ARG A 773 -36.30 0.91 -24.16
C ARG A 773 -37.48 0.02 -23.75
N GLU A 774 -37.57 -1.19 -24.31
CA GLU A 774 -38.66 -2.13 -24.04
C GLU A 774 -38.74 -2.59 -22.57
N THR A 775 -37.59 -2.80 -21.96
CA THR A 775 -37.53 -3.18 -20.53
C THR A 775 -37.96 -2.03 -19.62
N LEU A 776 -37.65 -0.78 -20.01
CA LEU A 776 -38.02 0.43 -19.28
C LEU A 776 -39.52 0.77 -19.37
N GLU A 777 -40.25 0.18 -20.33
CA GLU A 777 -41.72 0.35 -20.42
C GLU A 777 -42.47 -0.38 -19.32
N VAL A 778 -41.87 -1.45 -18.74
CA VAL A 778 -42.50 -2.19 -17.64
C VAL A 778 -42.36 -1.41 -16.33
N LYS A 779 -43.51 -1.15 -15.69
CA LYS A 779 -43.57 -0.36 -14.46
C LYS A 779 -44.18 -1.12 -13.28
N TYR A 780 -43.72 -0.76 -12.10
CA TYR A 780 -44.32 -1.14 -10.82
C TYR A 780 -44.60 0.13 -10.01
N LYS A 781 -45.84 0.41 -9.64
CA LYS A 781 -46.28 1.67 -8.99
C LYS A 781 -45.77 2.90 -9.75
N ASP A 782 -45.96 2.92 -11.07
CA ASP A 782 -45.54 3.98 -12.00
C ASP A 782 -44.04 4.20 -12.18
N LYS A 783 -43.17 3.39 -11.54
CA LYS A 783 -41.69 3.44 -11.66
C LYS A 783 -41.16 2.25 -12.46
N ASN A 784 -40.29 2.53 -13.40
CA ASN A 784 -39.53 1.49 -14.09
C ASN A 784 -38.34 0.99 -13.28
N ILE A 785 -37.68 -0.07 -13.74
CA ILE A 785 -36.55 -0.70 -13.01
C ILE A 785 -35.36 0.24 -12.82
N HIS A 786 -35.08 1.14 -13.75
CA HIS A 786 -34.03 2.15 -13.60
C HIS A 786 -34.38 3.20 -12.55
N GLU A 787 -35.61 3.74 -12.59
CA GLU A 787 -36.11 4.71 -11.61
C GLU A 787 -36.11 4.14 -10.19
N VAL A 788 -36.36 2.83 -10.04
CA VAL A 788 -36.24 2.14 -8.75
C VAL A 788 -34.78 2.04 -8.31
N LEU A 789 -33.85 1.76 -9.20
CA LEU A 789 -32.42 1.73 -8.89
C LEU A 789 -31.87 3.13 -8.57
N ASP A 790 -32.48 4.18 -9.10
CA ASP A 790 -32.10 5.57 -8.83
C ASP A 790 -32.70 6.13 -7.53
N MET A 791 -33.65 5.42 -6.89
CA MET A 791 -34.16 5.75 -5.57
C MET A 791 -33.06 5.61 -4.51
N THR A 792 -33.06 6.52 -3.54
CA THR A 792 -32.35 6.38 -2.28
C THR A 792 -32.95 5.28 -1.42
N VAL A 793 -32.22 4.79 -0.44
CA VAL A 793 -32.74 3.80 0.54
C VAL A 793 -33.95 4.39 1.30
N ALA A 794 -33.90 5.69 1.63
CA ALA A 794 -34.99 6.38 2.32
C ALA A 794 -36.26 6.43 1.49
N GLU A 795 -36.19 6.71 0.19
CA GLU A 795 -37.34 6.73 -0.74
C GLU A 795 -37.85 5.31 -1.05
N ALA A 796 -36.97 4.34 -1.13
CA ALA A 796 -37.32 2.96 -1.44
C ALA A 796 -38.06 2.28 -0.27
N LEU A 797 -37.78 2.66 0.96
CA LEU A 797 -38.37 2.03 2.14
C LEU A 797 -39.90 2.16 2.19
N PRO A 798 -40.55 3.35 2.06
CA PRO A 798 -41.99 3.47 1.97
C PRO A 798 -42.53 2.91 0.65
N PHE A 799 -41.79 2.99 -0.45
CA PHE A 799 -42.23 2.46 -1.75
C PHE A 799 -42.46 0.95 -1.71
N PHE A 800 -41.63 0.21 -0.99
CA PHE A 800 -41.70 -1.25 -0.82
C PHE A 800 -42.28 -1.69 0.53
N GLU A 801 -43.00 -0.85 1.23
CA GLU A 801 -43.51 -1.10 2.60
C GLU A 801 -44.23 -2.45 2.74
N ASN A 802 -45.06 -2.82 1.77
CA ASN A 802 -45.86 -4.04 1.79
C ASN A 802 -45.09 -5.35 1.39
N LEU A 803 -43.79 -5.24 1.10
CA LEU A 803 -42.96 -6.35 0.63
C LEU A 803 -41.93 -6.72 1.69
N SER A 804 -42.28 -7.58 2.62
CA SER A 804 -41.49 -7.91 3.82
C SER A 804 -40.04 -8.28 3.55
N LYS A 805 -39.72 -9.03 2.47
CA LYS A 805 -38.38 -9.43 2.11
C LYS A 805 -37.51 -8.23 1.68
N ILE A 806 -38.06 -7.36 0.83
CA ILE A 806 -37.41 -6.16 0.33
C ILE A 806 -37.27 -5.14 1.46
N ARG A 807 -38.34 -4.91 2.20
CA ARG A 807 -38.36 -4.00 3.34
C ARG A 807 -37.32 -4.34 4.38
N LYS A 808 -37.17 -5.61 4.77
CA LYS A 808 -36.16 -6.03 5.75
C LYS A 808 -34.74 -5.62 5.33
N LYS A 809 -34.37 -5.86 4.07
CA LYS A 809 -33.03 -5.50 3.54
C LYS A 809 -32.83 -4.00 3.44
N LEU A 810 -33.88 -3.25 3.05
CA LEU A 810 -33.84 -1.78 3.03
C LEU A 810 -33.73 -1.21 4.44
N GLN A 811 -34.43 -1.79 5.43
CA GLN A 811 -34.35 -1.36 6.82
C GLN A 811 -32.93 -1.53 7.36
N THR A 812 -32.26 -2.64 7.08
CA THR A 812 -30.86 -2.81 7.54
C THR A 812 -29.91 -1.80 6.91
N LEU A 813 -30.11 -1.42 5.63
CA LEU A 813 -29.33 -0.35 5.00
C LEU A 813 -29.62 1.02 5.65
N TYR A 814 -30.88 1.27 5.99
CA TYR A 814 -31.28 2.49 6.68
C TYR A 814 -30.69 2.58 8.11
N ASP A 815 -30.74 1.48 8.85
CA ASP A 815 -30.27 1.41 10.25
C ASP A 815 -28.76 1.62 10.37
N VAL A 816 -27.97 1.23 9.37
CA VAL A 816 -26.52 1.51 9.32
C VAL A 816 -26.18 2.93 8.83
N GLY A 817 -27.18 3.82 8.65
CA GLY A 817 -26.95 5.20 8.26
C GLY A 817 -26.72 5.43 6.77
N LEU A 818 -27.19 4.52 5.88
CA LEU A 818 -27.09 4.63 4.42
C LEU A 818 -28.39 5.10 3.76
N SER A 819 -29.20 5.90 4.47
CA SER A 819 -30.51 6.38 3.99
C SER A 819 -30.42 7.16 2.67
N TYR A 820 -29.33 7.87 2.45
CA TYR A 820 -29.07 8.75 1.29
C TYR A 820 -28.48 8.01 0.08
N VAL A 821 -27.98 6.80 0.24
CA VAL A 821 -27.33 6.07 -0.85
C VAL A 821 -28.38 5.53 -1.82
N LYS A 822 -28.15 5.72 -3.14
CA LYS A 822 -29.03 5.18 -4.19
C LYS A 822 -28.82 3.67 -4.32
N LEU A 823 -29.92 2.91 -4.53
CA LEU A 823 -29.89 1.47 -4.67
C LEU A 823 -28.95 0.97 -5.79
N GLY A 824 -28.92 1.70 -6.90
CA GLY A 824 -28.11 1.41 -8.09
C GLY A 824 -26.78 2.16 -8.16
N GLN A 825 -26.36 2.87 -7.09
CA GLN A 825 -25.10 3.60 -7.04
C GLN A 825 -23.91 2.67 -7.30
N SER A 826 -23.04 3.07 -8.23
CA SER A 826 -21.86 2.25 -8.56
C SER A 826 -20.93 2.06 -7.34
N SER A 827 -20.41 0.85 -7.18
CA SER A 827 -19.42 0.57 -6.13
C SER A 827 -18.15 1.44 -6.23
N THR A 828 -17.84 1.93 -7.42
CA THR A 828 -16.67 2.80 -7.66
C THR A 828 -16.85 4.23 -7.16
N THR A 829 -18.10 4.64 -6.87
CA THR A 829 -18.44 5.98 -6.35
C THR A 829 -18.72 5.98 -4.86
N LEU A 830 -18.79 4.79 -4.24
CA LEU A 830 -18.95 4.68 -2.79
C LEU A 830 -17.63 4.97 -2.08
N SER A 831 -17.69 5.69 -0.97
CA SER A 831 -16.57 5.81 -0.04
C SER A 831 -16.25 4.46 0.64
N GLY A 832 -15.04 4.33 1.20
CA GLY A 832 -14.65 3.12 1.93
C GLY A 832 -15.60 2.80 3.08
N GLY A 833 -16.00 3.81 3.85
CA GLY A 833 -16.96 3.67 4.96
C GLY A 833 -18.37 3.29 4.50
N GLU A 834 -18.86 3.83 3.37
CA GLU A 834 -20.14 3.41 2.79
C GLU A 834 -20.11 1.95 2.32
N ALA A 835 -19.05 1.55 1.63
CA ALA A 835 -18.86 0.15 1.21
C ALA A 835 -18.85 -0.81 2.40
N GLN A 836 -18.19 -0.44 3.49
CA GLN A 836 -18.14 -1.20 4.73
C GLN A 836 -19.53 -1.33 5.37
N ARG A 837 -20.30 -0.23 5.44
CA ARG A 837 -21.67 -0.25 5.96
C ARG A 837 -22.63 -1.07 5.10
N VAL A 838 -22.48 -1.10 3.77
CA VAL A 838 -23.25 -1.99 2.89
C VAL A 838 -22.95 -3.47 3.22
N LYS A 839 -21.67 -3.81 3.47
CA LYS A 839 -21.28 -5.17 3.91
C LYS A 839 -21.92 -5.52 5.25
N LEU A 840 -21.86 -4.60 6.21
CA LEU A 840 -22.46 -4.77 7.54
C LEU A 840 -23.98 -5.00 7.43
N ALA A 841 -24.70 -4.16 6.66
CA ALA A 841 -26.14 -4.30 6.43
C ALA A 841 -26.50 -5.65 5.82
N THR A 842 -25.65 -6.19 4.94
CA THR A 842 -25.86 -7.50 4.33
C THR A 842 -25.81 -8.63 5.35
N GLU A 843 -24.87 -8.57 6.28
CA GLU A 843 -24.73 -9.57 7.34
C GLU A 843 -25.85 -9.45 8.38
N LEU A 844 -26.27 -8.23 8.74
CA LEU A 844 -27.43 -7.98 9.61
C LEU A 844 -28.75 -8.53 9.05
N ALA A 845 -28.92 -8.51 7.73
CA ALA A 845 -30.12 -9.05 7.09
C ALA A 845 -30.19 -10.59 7.17
N ARG A 846 -29.08 -11.28 7.43
CA ARG A 846 -29.00 -12.74 7.58
C ARG A 846 -29.47 -13.19 8.97
N LYS A 847 -29.81 -14.48 9.09
CA LYS A 847 -30.14 -15.06 10.40
C LYS A 847 -28.85 -15.33 11.17
N ALA A 848 -28.74 -14.74 12.35
CA ALA A 848 -27.61 -14.95 13.24
C ALA A 848 -27.61 -16.38 13.81
N THR A 849 -26.41 -16.99 13.93
CA THR A 849 -26.23 -18.29 14.58
C THR A 849 -25.88 -18.17 16.06
N GLY A 850 -25.47 -16.98 16.49
CA GLY A 850 -24.97 -16.71 17.85
C GLY A 850 -23.55 -17.23 18.11
N ARG A 851 -22.85 -17.73 17.08
CA ARG A 851 -21.48 -18.27 17.18
C ARG A 851 -20.54 -17.71 16.12
N THR A 852 -20.93 -16.59 15.49
CA THR A 852 -20.15 -15.93 14.46
C THR A 852 -19.26 -14.86 15.10
N ILE A 853 -17.99 -14.78 14.64
CA ILE A 853 -17.11 -13.67 14.99
C ILE A 853 -17.06 -12.67 13.82
N TYR A 854 -17.38 -11.43 14.11
CA TYR A 854 -17.31 -10.29 13.19
C TYR A 854 -16.05 -9.50 13.48
N ILE A 855 -15.26 -9.22 12.46
CA ILE A 855 -14.04 -8.42 12.55
C ILE A 855 -14.24 -7.17 11.68
N LEU A 856 -14.17 -5.99 12.31
CA LEU A 856 -14.34 -4.70 11.65
C LEU A 856 -13.06 -3.87 11.78
N ASP A 857 -12.67 -3.21 10.68
CA ASP A 857 -11.49 -2.34 10.66
C ASP A 857 -11.93 -0.89 10.49
N GLU A 858 -11.74 -0.09 11.55
CA GLU A 858 -12.06 1.34 11.65
C GLU A 858 -13.46 1.70 11.08
N PRO A 859 -14.56 1.11 11.60
CA PRO A 859 -15.89 1.29 11.03
C PRO A 859 -16.47 2.71 11.22
N THR A 860 -15.89 3.54 12.08
CA THR A 860 -16.34 4.93 12.31
C THR A 860 -15.70 5.94 11.37
N THR A 861 -14.84 5.48 10.46
CA THR A 861 -14.17 6.32 9.47
C THR A 861 -15.15 7.16 8.67
N GLY A 862 -14.98 8.50 8.68
CA GLY A 862 -15.83 9.46 7.94
C GLY A 862 -17.25 9.59 8.48
N LEU A 863 -17.51 9.22 9.74
CA LEU A 863 -18.82 9.31 10.36
C LEU A 863 -18.93 10.49 11.33
N HIS A 864 -20.01 11.24 11.18
CA HIS A 864 -20.44 12.19 12.20
C HIS A 864 -20.84 11.47 13.50
N ALA A 865 -20.71 12.10 14.65
CA ALA A 865 -21.04 11.53 15.97
C ALA A 865 -22.46 10.90 16.03
N TYR A 866 -23.42 11.47 15.33
CA TYR A 866 -24.77 10.91 15.19
C TYR A 866 -24.79 9.56 14.47
N ASP A 867 -23.99 9.42 13.39
CA ASP A 867 -23.90 8.17 12.63
C ASP A 867 -23.09 7.12 13.40
N VAL A 868 -22.06 7.55 14.16
CA VAL A 868 -21.32 6.70 15.10
C VAL A 868 -22.24 6.12 16.15
N HIS A 869 -23.13 6.93 16.74
CA HIS A 869 -24.10 6.48 17.72
C HIS A 869 -25.00 5.37 17.17
N LYS A 870 -25.57 5.57 15.98
CA LYS A 870 -26.37 4.54 15.29
C LYS A 870 -25.57 3.26 15.00
N LEU A 871 -24.33 3.41 14.56
CA LEU A 871 -23.46 2.25 14.30
C LEU A 871 -23.21 1.44 15.56
N ILE A 872 -22.91 2.10 16.69
CA ILE A 872 -22.74 1.42 17.98
C ILE A 872 -23.99 0.63 18.36
N GLU A 873 -25.18 1.20 18.23
CA GLU A 873 -26.44 0.49 18.50
C GLU A 873 -26.57 -0.80 17.65
N VAL A 874 -26.14 -0.72 16.38
CA VAL A 874 -26.17 -1.86 15.46
C VAL A 874 -25.15 -2.93 15.89
N LEU A 875 -23.93 -2.55 16.27
CA LEU A 875 -22.90 -3.47 16.74
C LEU A 875 -23.32 -4.13 18.06
N GLN A 876 -23.94 -3.37 18.98
CA GLN A 876 -24.48 -3.90 20.23
C GLN A 876 -25.57 -4.96 19.98
N LYS A 877 -26.48 -4.73 19.01
CA LYS A 877 -27.51 -5.72 18.60
C LYS A 877 -26.90 -7.02 18.06
N LEU A 878 -25.75 -6.95 17.37
CA LEU A 878 -25.04 -8.17 16.91
C LEU A 878 -24.53 -8.99 18.09
N VAL A 879 -23.95 -8.31 19.09
CA VAL A 879 -23.45 -8.97 20.31
C VAL A 879 -24.60 -9.53 21.14
N ASP A 880 -25.72 -8.81 21.28
CA ASP A 880 -26.93 -9.28 21.97
C ASP A 880 -27.51 -10.53 21.33
N GLY A 881 -27.27 -10.74 20.02
CA GLY A 881 -27.57 -11.96 19.30
C GLY A 881 -26.62 -13.13 19.60
N GLY A 882 -25.73 -13.01 20.60
CA GLY A 882 -24.76 -14.04 21.02
C GLY A 882 -23.45 -14.08 20.22
N ASN A 883 -23.28 -13.20 19.22
CA ASN A 883 -22.08 -13.16 18.38
C ASN A 883 -20.92 -12.44 19.09
N THR A 884 -19.72 -12.64 18.62
CA THR A 884 -18.53 -11.88 19.04
C THR A 884 -18.25 -10.79 18.01
N VAL A 885 -18.00 -9.57 18.46
CA VAL A 885 -17.62 -8.44 17.61
C VAL A 885 -16.24 -7.94 18.03
N VAL A 886 -15.29 -7.97 17.12
CA VAL A 886 -13.93 -7.45 17.31
C VAL A 886 -13.74 -6.26 16.38
N VAL A 887 -13.39 -5.11 16.91
CA VAL A 887 -13.26 -3.86 16.15
C VAL A 887 -11.89 -3.27 16.38
N ILE A 888 -11.18 -2.92 15.29
CA ILE A 888 -10.01 -2.04 15.38
C ILE A 888 -10.54 -0.61 15.38
N GLU A 889 -10.26 0.15 16.44
CA GLU A 889 -10.78 1.52 16.57
C GLU A 889 -9.87 2.47 17.35
N HIS A 890 -10.03 3.76 17.01
CA HIS A 890 -9.38 4.89 17.68
C HIS A 890 -10.39 5.86 18.28
N ASN A 891 -11.64 5.80 17.86
CA ASN A 891 -12.72 6.65 18.35
C ASN A 891 -13.02 6.30 19.81
N LEU A 892 -12.84 7.29 20.72
CA LEU A 892 -13.02 7.10 22.14
C LEU A 892 -14.47 6.79 22.53
N ASP A 893 -15.45 7.26 21.75
CA ASP A 893 -16.86 6.96 21.99
C ASP A 893 -17.17 5.48 21.74
N VAL A 894 -16.51 4.85 20.77
CA VAL A 894 -16.62 3.41 20.55
C VAL A 894 -15.88 2.65 21.64
N ILE A 895 -14.65 3.08 21.98
CA ILE A 895 -13.82 2.40 23.00
C ILE A 895 -14.53 2.41 24.36
N LYS A 896 -15.14 3.54 24.77
CA LYS A 896 -15.84 3.63 26.07
C LYS A 896 -17.08 2.74 26.14
N THR A 897 -17.67 2.33 24.99
CA THR A 897 -18.85 1.45 24.93
C THR A 897 -18.51 -0.03 24.82
N ALA A 898 -17.23 -0.40 24.68
CA ALA A 898 -16.76 -1.78 24.57
C ALA A 898 -16.95 -2.56 25.89
N ASP A 899 -17.14 -3.88 25.77
CA ASP A 899 -17.10 -4.77 26.93
C ASP A 899 -15.66 -5.12 27.31
N TYR A 900 -14.77 -5.19 26.33
CA TYR A 900 -13.36 -5.54 26.51
C TYR A 900 -12.48 -4.73 25.55
N VAL A 901 -11.34 -4.27 26.01
CA VAL A 901 -10.37 -3.48 25.23
C VAL A 901 -9.02 -4.15 25.26
N ILE A 902 -8.34 -4.17 24.14
CA ILE A 902 -6.95 -4.64 23.98
C ILE A 902 -6.16 -3.46 23.43
N ASP A 903 -5.27 -2.90 24.23
CA ASP A 903 -4.43 -1.75 23.86
C ASP A 903 -3.03 -2.20 23.46
N LEU A 904 -2.63 -1.92 22.23
CA LEU A 904 -1.33 -2.26 21.64
C LEU A 904 -0.40 -1.04 21.63
N GLY A 905 0.85 -1.27 21.98
CA GLY A 905 1.83 -0.19 22.04
C GLY A 905 3.21 -0.64 22.54
N PRO A 906 3.89 0.23 23.33
CA PRO A 906 3.51 1.61 23.68
C PRO A 906 3.63 2.62 22.54
N GLU A 907 4.50 2.35 21.55
CA GLU A 907 4.79 3.20 20.41
C GLU A 907 4.45 2.49 19.07
N GLY A 908 4.72 3.14 17.95
CA GLY A 908 4.61 2.55 16.61
C GLY A 908 5.90 1.88 16.14
N GLY A 909 5.81 1.04 15.09
CA GLY A 909 6.94 0.35 14.48
C GLY A 909 7.67 -0.59 15.42
N ASP A 910 9.00 -0.59 15.38
CA ASP A 910 9.83 -1.51 16.17
C ASP A 910 9.73 -1.31 17.70
N ARG A 911 9.26 -0.14 18.13
CA ARG A 911 9.01 0.16 19.55
C ARG A 911 7.61 -0.23 20.01
N GLY A 912 6.75 -0.66 19.07
CA GLY A 912 5.41 -1.19 19.33
C GLY A 912 5.39 -2.71 19.42
N GLY A 913 4.21 -3.26 19.14
CA GLY A 913 4.01 -4.70 18.98
C GLY A 913 3.82 -5.48 20.27
N ASN A 914 3.60 -4.81 21.41
CA ASN A 914 3.26 -5.44 22.69
C ASN A 914 1.81 -5.12 23.07
N VAL A 915 1.19 -5.94 23.89
CA VAL A 915 -0.04 -5.61 24.61
C VAL A 915 0.36 -4.78 25.82
N VAL A 916 -0.15 -3.53 25.87
CA VAL A 916 0.12 -2.60 26.98
C VAL A 916 -0.88 -2.79 28.10
N ALA A 917 -2.15 -2.92 27.73
CA ALA A 917 -3.24 -3.15 28.65
C ALA A 917 -4.36 -3.96 27.98
N CYS A 918 -5.06 -4.76 28.78
CA CYS A 918 -6.27 -5.46 28.37
C CYS A 918 -7.25 -5.53 29.56
N GLY A 919 -8.53 -5.44 29.26
CA GLY A 919 -9.58 -5.44 30.29
C GLY A 919 -10.78 -4.60 29.89
N THR A 920 -11.59 -4.22 30.86
CA THR A 920 -12.69 -3.26 30.63
C THR A 920 -12.13 -1.87 30.29
N PRO A 921 -12.91 -0.97 29.67
CA PRO A 921 -12.48 0.40 29.43
C PRO A 921 -11.99 1.12 30.70
N GLU A 922 -12.62 0.85 31.83
CA GLU A 922 -12.27 1.41 33.13
C GLU A 922 -10.88 0.91 33.62
N GLU A 923 -10.59 -0.37 33.44
CA GLU A 923 -9.30 -0.96 33.79
C GLU A 923 -8.17 -0.42 32.92
N VAL A 924 -8.43 -0.30 31.61
CA VAL A 924 -7.45 0.27 30.66
C VAL A 924 -7.21 1.77 30.95
N ALA A 925 -8.23 2.50 31.41
CA ALA A 925 -8.09 3.91 31.78
C ALA A 925 -7.14 4.13 32.98
N GLU A 926 -6.98 3.14 33.87
CA GLU A 926 -6.07 3.18 35.02
C GLU A 926 -4.69 2.53 34.74
N ALA A 927 -4.50 1.92 33.55
CA ALA A 927 -3.26 1.26 33.20
C ALA A 927 -2.12 2.26 32.95
N GLU A 928 -1.03 2.13 33.72
CA GLU A 928 0.18 2.92 33.52
C GLU A 928 0.83 2.58 32.15
N GLY A 929 1.23 3.61 31.41
CA GLY A 929 1.87 3.44 30.08
C GLY A 929 0.91 3.34 28.89
N SER A 930 -0.41 3.23 29.13
CA SER A 930 -1.41 3.27 28.06
C SER A 930 -1.68 4.71 27.61
N HIS A 931 -1.35 5.01 26.37
CA HIS A 931 -1.74 6.30 25.75
C HIS A 931 -3.27 6.39 25.62
N THR A 932 -3.89 5.32 25.14
CA THR A 932 -5.36 5.23 25.03
C THR A 932 -6.02 5.43 26.38
N GLY A 933 -5.52 4.76 27.45
CA GLY A 933 -6.05 4.87 28.80
C GLY A 933 -6.07 6.30 29.32
N ARG A 934 -5.03 7.09 29.04
CA ARG A 934 -4.94 8.49 29.45
C ARG A 934 -6.06 9.37 28.85
N TYR A 935 -6.40 9.17 27.56
CA TYR A 935 -7.49 9.89 26.92
C TYR A 935 -8.86 9.35 27.35
N LEU A 936 -8.96 8.02 27.48
CA LEU A 936 -10.18 7.34 27.92
C LEU A 936 -10.59 7.77 29.33
N LYS A 937 -9.63 7.92 30.25
CA LYS A 937 -9.87 8.42 31.61
C LYS A 937 -10.53 9.79 31.63
N LYS A 938 -10.11 10.68 30.71
CA LYS A 938 -10.71 12.03 30.62
C LYS A 938 -12.18 11.99 30.19
N ILE A 939 -12.49 11.16 29.17
CA ILE A 939 -13.85 11.08 28.63
C ILE A 939 -14.79 10.36 29.60
N LEU A 940 -14.36 9.28 30.24
CA LEU A 940 -15.14 8.56 31.25
C LEU A 940 -15.44 9.45 32.46
N ARG A 941 -14.47 10.27 32.90
CA ARG A 941 -14.68 11.25 33.98
C ARG A 941 -15.67 12.33 33.57
N ARG A 942 -15.51 12.90 32.37
CA ARG A 942 -16.44 13.91 31.83
C ARG A 942 -17.89 13.38 31.75
N ASP A 943 -18.04 12.14 31.29
CA ASP A 943 -19.36 11.53 31.14
C ASP A 943 -19.99 11.23 32.53
N ARG A 944 -19.22 10.80 33.52
CA ARG A 944 -19.68 10.59 34.88
C ARG A 944 -20.09 11.90 35.56
N GLU A 945 -19.29 12.97 35.47
CA GLU A 945 -19.60 14.29 36.00
C GLU A 945 -20.92 14.85 35.40
N ARG A 946 -21.17 14.60 34.09
CA ARG A 946 -22.42 14.98 33.44
C ARG A 946 -23.62 14.15 33.91
N GLU A 947 -23.43 12.84 34.10
CA GLU A 947 -24.50 11.98 34.66
C GLU A 947 -24.88 12.39 36.07
N GLU A 948 -23.92 12.72 36.90
CA GLU A 948 -24.15 13.20 38.26
C GLU A 948 -24.85 14.58 38.28
N ALA A 949 -24.58 15.42 37.27
CA ALA A 949 -25.24 16.72 37.08
C ALA A 949 -26.66 16.61 36.49
N GLY A 950 -27.12 15.40 36.09
CA GLY A 950 -28.42 15.18 35.47
C GLY A 950 -28.53 15.72 34.03
N LEU A 951 -27.40 15.92 33.35
CA LEU A 951 -27.27 16.45 31.99
C LEU A 951 -27.12 15.32 30.97
#